data_b88ea78f0a4dd98a5dd38cd9d5bff448
#
_entry.id   b88ea78f0a4dd98a5dd38cd9d5bff448
#
_cell.length_a   1.000
_cell.length_b   1.000
_cell.length_c   1.000
_cell.angle_alpha   90.00
_cell.angle_beta   90.00
_cell.angle_gamma   90.00
#
_symmetry.space_group_name_H-M   'P 1'
#
loop_
_entity.id
_entity.type
_entity.pdbx_description
1 polymer ?
#
loop_
_entity_poly.entity_id
_entity_poly.type
_entity_poly.pdbx_seq_one_letter_code
_entity_poly.pdbx_strand_id
1 'polypeptide(L)'
;MRCTFLPSGLSWVCVLLAGCASTSHNTPVAVAVSPTAASVVVTKTQQFTATVTGTSNTAVTWSVVGGAANGTISNAGLYTAPATVPNPPQVTVTATSQKDSTKTGSATLTVTTAAVASTVSVSPSAVSVANFGTQQFTAAVNGSPSMAVNWEVNGVAGGNQSVGFISTSGLYVAPSGVPTKSDGKGGSVTTTVTVTAVSQANSADSGSATVTIQPANESAQAGAIELGASGGNANDSSTNAAAHTITCCGGTLGSLVTRGGTQFILSNTHILARSDIAQIGDAIIQPGLIDTSTCTASGARTVANLSAFYNLETGPLPKIDAAIAQVIPGDVDPAGNILYLGATADASGVPVPGQPHEGTGVTATLGMPVAKSGRSTGLTCSTVLAVAVNVNAVQYQKGCGTGTTFTVNYTNQVDIAGGSFSAEGDSGSLIVRQSSADPVALLFAGSDTDTVGNPVADVLNFFASGGNTVKFVGDPSVMGHQVFGCSLPNKPASAGSTQATTTVAPTAMQKAAAALDAHTPELLAHPEVQAVGVGASRDNPHEAAVLFFVTAGQPRTNIPMQVDGVRTRIVEGTLFAKHGALSAQESAQLEQSIAAAPEVYPISEAEMARAKPVRAVHTQELMSQPGVQGVGITASLDAPGEAALMIFVVRGAAHNPIPPVMDGLRTRVRESSRFRAGSGDAGRRGACTVAPSKTLPHKPPLSN
;
A
#
# COMPACT_ATOMS: atom_id res chain seq x y z
N MET A 1 25.37 68.67 6.27
CA MET A 1 24.84 67.43 5.67
C MET A 1 25.99 66.51 5.37
N ARG A 2 26.10 65.44 6.13
CA ARG A 2 26.84 64.23 5.73
C ARG A 2 26.13 63.06 6.40
N CYS A 3 25.49 62.25 5.60
CA CYS A 3 24.90 60.96 6.02
C CYS A 3 25.94 59.89 5.85
N THR A 4 26.25 59.15 6.90
CA THR A 4 26.99 57.88 6.84
C THR A 4 26.01 56.76 7.02
N PHE A 5 26.00 55.83 6.06
CA PHE A 5 25.23 54.56 6.10
C PHE A 5 25.88 53.56 7.04
N LEU A 6 25.08 52.94 7.88
CA LEU A 6 25.37 51.65 8.53
C LEU A 6 24.22 50.70 8.28
N PRO A 7 24.47 49.44 7.93
CA PRO A 7 23.43 48.49 7.59
C PRO A 7 23.02 47.67 8.81
N SER A 8 21.81 47.85 9.28
CA SER A 8 21.00 46.85 10.01
C SER A 8 19.80 47.52 10.67
N GLY A 9 18.63 47.16 10.26
CA GLY A 9 17.32 47.62 10.63
C GLY A 9 17.13 48.09 12.06
N LEU A 10 16.70 49.33 12.19
CA LEU A 10 15.72 49.80 13.20
C LEU A 10 15.47 51.30 12.98
N SER A 11 14.23 51.70 12.95
CA SER A 11 13.57 52.98 13.20
C SER A 11 14.39 54.27 13.23
N TRP A 12 14.03 55.18 12.37
CA TRP A 12 14.43 56.56 12.35
C TRP A 12 13.85 57.32 13.55
N VAL A 13 14.69 57.80 14.43
CA VAL A 13 14.38 58.90 15.38
C VAL A 13 15.17 60.10 14.88
N CYS A 14 14.49 61.04 14.24
CA CYS A 14 15.03 62.39 14.03
C CYS A 14 14.63 63.28 15.23
N VAL A 15 15.61 63.66 16.07
CA VAL A 15 15.45 64.73 17.03
C VAL A 15 15.79 66.05 16.34
N LEU A 16 14.78 66.87 16.09
CA LEU A 16 14.91 68.21 15.65
C LEU A 16 14.68 69.13 16.89
N LEU A 17 15.75 69.73 17.44
CA LEU A 17 15.67 70.87 18.25
C LEU A 17 15.43 72.11 17.35
N ALA A 18 14.23 72.66 17.37
CA ALA A 18 13.92 73.95 16.80
C ALA A 18 13.07 74.72 17.83
N GLY A 19 13.46 75.90 18.06
CA GLY A 19 12.98 76.82 19.14
C GLY A 19 11.48 77.13 19.03
N CYS A 20 10.96 77.54 20.19
CA CYS A 20 9.63 78.00 20.39
C CYS A 20 9.23 79.20 19.49
N ALA A 21 8.27 78.92 18.62
CA ALA A 21 7.28 79.87 18.16
C ALA A 21 5.92 79.22 18.37
N SER A 22 5.19 79.63 19.37
CA SER A 22 3.82 79.24 19.67
C SER A 22 2.89 79.82 18.58
N THR A 23 2.72 79.02 17.51
CA THR A 23 1.55 79.14 16.64
C THR A 23 0.57 78.11 17.15
N SER A 24 -0.56 78.48 17.70
CA SER A 24 -1.68 77.65 18.03
C SER A 24 -2.22 77.06 16.72
N HIS A 25 -1.69 75.89 16.30
CA HIS A 25 -2.33 75.07 15.27
C HIS A 25 -3.56 74.44 15.93
N ASN A 26 -4.71 74.98 15.57
CA ASN A 26 -5.99 74.39 15.92
C ASN A 26 -6.10 73.09 15.06
N THR A 27 -5.53 72.01 15.60
CA THR A 27 -5.67 70.68 14.91
C THR A 27 -7.16 70.40 14.80
N PRO A 28 -7.66 70.12 13.58
CA PRO A 28 -9.09 69.86 13.40
C PRO A 28 -9.49 68.58 14.17
N VAL A 29 -10.66 68.62 14.80
CA VAL A 29 -11.21 67.48 15.51
C VAL A 29 -11.38 66.32 14.48
N ALA A 30 -10.86 65.15 14.82
CA ALA A 30 -11.03 63.93 14.01
C ALA A 30 -11.45 62.73 14.90
N VAL A 31 -12.27 61.85 14.38
CA VAL A 31 -12.75 60.63 15.07
C VAL A 31 -12.35 59.41 14.28
N ALA A 32 -11.66 58.46 14.90
CA ALA A 32 -11.34 57.17 14.34
C ALA A 32 -12.01 56.07 15.18
N VAL A 33 -12.52 55.01 14.51
CA VAL A 33 -13.13 53.85 15.15
C VAL A 33 -12.30 52.62 14.88
N SER A 34 -12.04 51.82 15.90
CA SER A 34 -11.32 50.54 15.81
C SER A 34 -12.11 49.43 16.52
N PRO A 35 -12.17 48.20 15.90
CA PRO A 35 -11.72 47.89 14.57
C PRO A 35 -12.57 48.57 13.48
N THR A 36 -11.99 48.82 12.29
CA THR A 36 -12.69 49.46 11.17
C THR A 36 -13.68 48.49 10.48
N ALA A 37 -13.45 47.17 10.66
CA ALA A 37 -14.32 46.08 10.20
C ALA A 37 -14.36 44.96 11.22
N ALA A 38 -15.52 44.28 11.36
CA ALA A 38 -15.70 43.13 12.24
C ALA A 38 -16.78 42.18 11.72
N SER A 39 -16.85 40.98 12.27
CA SER A 39 -17.99 40.04 12.13
C SER A 39 -18.49 39.66 13.50
N VAL A 40 -19.84 39.56 13.63
CA VAL A 40 -20.48 39.16 14.88
C VAL A 40 -21.66 38.24 14.60
N VAL A 41 -21.82 37.22 15.42
CA VAL A 41 -22.96 36.31 15.35
C VAL A 41 -24.19 36.97 15.99
N VAL A 42 -25.39 36.67 15.46
CA VAL A 42 -26.65 37.11 16.06
C VAL A 42 -26.65 36.93 17.59
N THR A 43 -27.21 37.86 18.33
CA THR A 43 -27.25 37.90 19.80
C THR A 43 -25.91 38.06 20.53
N LYS A 44 -24.77 38.06 19.84
CA LYS A 44 -23.43 38.25 20.41
C LYS A 44 -23.02 39.72 20.35
N THR A 45 -21.95 40.05 21.04
CA THR A 45 -21.43 41.42 21.19
C THR A 45 -20.09 41.58 20.49
N GLN A 46 -19.82 42.84 20.05
CA GLN A 46 -18.54 43.28 19.51
C GLN A 46 -18.17 44.61 20.14
N GLN A 47 -16.97 44.73 20.72
CA GLN A 47 -16.47 45.98 21.26
C GLN A 47 -15.86 46.84 20.16
N PHE A 48 -16.26 48.12 20.10
CA PHE A 48 -15.62 49.17 19.32
C PHE A 48 -15.03 50.24 20.27
N THR A 49 -13.95 50.86 19.86
CA THR A 49 -13.33 52.00 20.56
C THR A 49 -13.23 53.18 19.61
N ALA A 50 -13.52 54.40 20.11
CA ALA A 50 -13.35 55.62 19.36
C ALA A 50 -12.15 56.42 19.91
N THR A 51 -11.30 56.89 19.01
CA THR A 51 -10.22 57.84 19.35
C THR A 51 -10.52 59.18 18.74
N VAL A 52 -10.66 60.20 19.59
CA VAL A 52 -10.89 61.62 19.19
C VAL A 52 -9.58 62.37 19.35
N THR A 53 -9.14 63.05 18.29
CA THR A 53 -7.95 63.88 18.28
C THR A 53 -8.31 65.31 17.96
N GLY A 54 -7.40 66.32 18.25
CA GLY A 54 -7.62 67.71 17.96
C GLY A 54 -8.48 68.46 19.02
N THR A 55 -8.81 67.83 20.16
CA THR A 55 -9.58 68.41 21.24
C THR A 55 -9.29 67.72 22.56
N SER A 56 -9.48 68.47 23.70
CA SER A 56 -9.40 67.88 25.04
C SER A 56 -10.68 67.10 25.44
N ASN A 57 -11.81 67.34 24.74
CA ASN A 57 -13.03 66.54 24.93
C ASN A 57 -13.06 65.36 23.97
N THR A 58 -12.69 64.19 24.46
CA THR A 58 -12.60 62.95 23.70
C THR A 58 -13.90 62.10 23.74
N ALA A 59 -14.98 62.63 24.36
CA ALA A 59 -16.23 61.94 24.46
C ALA A 59 -16.95 61.83 23.12
N VAL A 60 -17.58 60.66 22.84
CA VAL A 60 -18.36 60.37 21.63
C VAL A 60 -19.77 59.90 22.01
N THR A 61 -20.68 60.11 21.05
CA THR A 61 -22.00 59.47 21.06
C THR A 61 -22.01 58.36 19.97
N TRP A 62 -22.38 57.15 20.37
CA TRP A 62 -22.48 56.02 19.47
C TRP A 62 -23.86 55.86 18.86
N SER A 63 -23.94 55.45 17.61
CA SER A 63 -25.18 55.10 16.93
C SER A 63 -24.98 53.91 15.99
N VAL A 64 -26.09 53.20 15.70
CA VAL A 64 -26.17 52.15 14.71
C VAL A 64 -27.03 52.65 13.56
N VAL A 65 -26.54 52.56 12.33
CA VAL A 65 -27.28 52.96 11.14
C VAL A 65 -28.46 51.97 10.96
N GLY A 66 -29.69 52.46 10.78
CA GLY A 66 -30.89 51.63 10.70
C GLY A 66 -31.54 51.33 12.07
N GLY A 67 -30.94 51.78 13.17
CA GLY A 67 -31.55 51.67 14.52
C GLY A 67 -31.58 50.23 15.07
N ALA A 68 -32.51 49.98 15.99
CA ALA A 68 -32.57 48.75 16.78
C ALA A 68 -32.77 47.48 15.95
N ALA A 69 -33.33 47.56 14.74
CA ALA A 69 -33.44 46.44 13.82
C ALA A 69 -32.05 45.89 13.38
N ASN A 70 -31.06 46.75 13.37
CA ASN A 70 -29.66 46.43 13.03
C ASN A 70 -28.79 46.20 14.28
N GLY A 71 -29.38 46.10 15.47
CA GLY A 71 -28.73 45.90 16.74
C GLY A 71 -28.62 47.21 17.55
N THR A 72 -27.96 47.14 18.70
CA THR A 72 -27.80 48.25 19.63
C THR A 72 -26.34 48.46 19.98
N ILE A 73 -25.94 49.72 20.30
CA ILE A 73 -24.57 50.02 20.77
C ILE A 73 -24.65 50.85 22.05
N SER A 74 -23.91 50.47 23.05
CA SER A 74 -23.84 51.20 24.33
C SER A 74 -22.97 52.44 24.22
N ASN A 75 -23.07 53.36 25.22
CA ASN A 75 -22.19 54.52 25.32
C ASN A 75 -20.70 54.16 25.47
N ALA A 76 -20.38 52.92 25.91
CA ALA A 76 -19.03 52.40 25.99
C ALA A 76 -18.55 51.75 24.65
N GLY A 77 -19.34 51.82 23.59
CA GLY A 77 -18.98 51.22 22.28
C GLY A 77 -19.21 49.72 22.16
N LEU A 78 -19.92 49.08 23.10
CA LEU A 78 -20.25 47.68 23.01
C LEU A 78 -21.51 47.50 22.12
N TYR A 79 -21.30 46.97 20.92
CA TYR A 79 -22.41 46.63 20.00
C TYR A 79 -22.99 45.26 20.37
N THR A 80 -24.31 45.14 20.32
CA THR A 80 -25.04 43.84 20.46
C THR A 80 -25.81 43.59 19.18
N ALA A 81 -25.56 42.45 18.56
CA ALA A 81 -26.23 42.05 17.33
C ALA A 81 -27.70 41.67 17.57
N PRO A 82 -28.61 41.95 16.62
CA PRO A 82 -30.03 41.57 16.71
C PRO A 82 -30.20 40.03 16.69
N ALA A 83 -31.40 39.54 17.03
CA ALA A 83 -31.75 38.12 17.04
C ALA A 83 -31.79 37.52 15.66
N THR A 84 -31.98 38.29 14.60
CA THR A 84 -32.02 37.89 13.20
C THR A 84 -30.99 38.68 12.41
N VAL A 85 -30.42 38.04 11.36
CA VAL A 85 -29.50 38.73 10.44
C VAL A 85 -30.26 39.84 9.71
N PRO A 86 -29.76 41.12 9.78
CA PRO A 86 -30.35 42.25 9.05
C PRO A 86 -30.25 42.01 7.52
N ASN A 87 -31.10 42.69 6.79
CA ASN A 87 -31.01 42.71 5.31
C ASN A 87 -30.82 44.18 4.83
N PRO A 88 -29.60 44.53 4.34
CA PRO A 88 -28.41 43.73 4.14
C PRO A 88 -27.71 43.30 5.45
N PRO A 89 -26.90 42.25 5.45
CA PRO A 89 -26.23 41.73 6.64
C PRO A 89 -25.14 42.63 7.17
N GLN A 90 -24.76 43.64 6.42
CA GLN A 90 -23.76 44.64 6.81
C GLN A 90 -24.41 45.78 7.60
N VAL A 91 -23.86 46.07 8.76
CA VAL A 91 -24.29 47.13 9.68
C VAL A 91 -23.15 48.12 9.87
N THR A 92 -23.48 49.41 9.89
CA THR A 92 -22.52 50.47 10.18
C THR A 92 -22.74 51.03 11.59
N VAL A 93 -21.70 51.03 12.41
CA VAL A 93 -21.67 51.73 13.68
C VAL A 93 -20.92 53.07 13.53
N THR A 94 -21.41 54.11 14.13
CA THR A 94 -20.83 55.46 14.00
C THR A 94 -20.59 56.08 15.40
N ALA A 95 -19.40 56.62 15.59
CA ALA A 95 -19.05 57.45 16.74
C ALA A 95 -19.03 58.92 16.32
N THR A 96 -19.80 59.76 16.96
CA THR A 96 -19.88 61.21 16.71
C THR A 96 -19.22 61.97 17.86
N SER A 97 -18.32 62.87 17.58
CA SER A 97 -17.64 63.65 18.61
C SER A 97 -18.65 64.58 19.35
N GLN A 98 -18.64 64.57 20.67
CA GLN A 98 -19.41 65.52 21.49
C GLN A 98 -18.87 66.93 21.45
N LYS A 99 -17.60 67.13 21.03
CA LYS A 99 -17.01 68.46 20.84
C LYS A 99 -17.46 69.10 19.53
N ASP A 100 -17.52 68.34 18.47
CA ASP A 100 -17.91 68.77 17.13
C ASP A 100 -18.76 67.68 16.49
N SER A 101 -20.06 67.84 16.49
CA SER A 101 -21.02 66.87 15.98
C SER A 101 -20.98 66.67 14.47
N THR A 102 -20.18 67.46 13.73
CA THR A 102 -19.91 67.27 12.32
C THR A 102 -18.80 66.25 12.07
N LYS A 103 -18.08 65.85 13.08
CA LYS A 103 -16.96 64.89 13.03
C LYS A 103 -17.38 63.53 13.52
N THR A 104 -17.33 62.57 12.59
CA THR A 104 -17.71 61.19 12.86
C THR A 104 -16.62 60.22 12.39
N GLY A 105 -16.54 59.07 13.04
CA GLY A 105 -15.81 57.91 12.59
C GLY A 105 -16.75 56.71 12.51
N SER A 106 -16.58 55.83 11.53
CA SER A 106 -17.46 54.70 11.34
C SER A 106 -16.69 53.37 11.18
N ALA A 107 -17.34 52.28 11.54
CA ALA A 107 -16.88 50.92 11.28
C ALA A 107 -18.03 50.10 10.68
N THR A 108 -17.66 49.16 9.83
CA THR A 108 -18.61 48.21 9.22
C THR A 108 -18.51 46.87 9.90
N LEU A 109 -19.62 46.24 10.27
CA LEU A 109 -19.63 44.88 10.75
C LEU A 109 -20.63 44.04 9.98
N THR A 110 -20.31 42.75 9.82
CA THR A 110 -21.20 41.77 9.19
C THR A 110 -21.85 40.92 10.28
N VAL A 111 -23.19 40.93 10.35
CA VAL A 111 -23.94 40.05 11.26
C VAL A 111 -24.17 38.71 10.56
N THR A 112 -23.78 37.62 11.23
CA THR A 112 -23.90 36.25 10.71
C THR A 112 -24.80 35.39 11.59
N THR A 113 -25.38 34.32 11.06
CA THR A 113 -26.03 33.31 11.89
C THR A 113 -25.02 32.58 12.74
N ALA A 114 -25.41 32.12 13.94
CA ALA A 114 -24.61 31.17 14.70
C ALA A 114 -24.36 29.94 13.80
N ALA A 115 -23.13 29.48 13.72
CA ALA A 115 -22.87 28.18 13.14
C ALA A 115 -23.61 27.16 14.02
N VAL A 116 -24.68 26.56 13.47
CA VAL A 116 -25.32 25.42 14.12
C VAL A 116 -24.31 24.29 13.98
N ALA A 117 -23.93 23.68 15.11
CA ALA A 117 -23.08 22.50 15.06
C ALA A 117 -23.81 21.46 14.22
N SER A 118 -23.24 21.12 13.05
CA SER A 118 -23.79 20.09 12.19
C SER A 118 -23.16 18.76 12.55
N THR A 119 -23.96 17.69 12.42
CA THR A 119 -23.48 16.32 12.63
C THR A 119 -23.73 15.54 11.36
N VAL A 120 -22.72 14.76 10.95
CA VAL A 120 -22.82 13.85 9.81
C VAL A 120 -22.87 12.42 10.35
N SER A 121 -23.84 11.65 9.91
CA SER A 121 -23.92 10.21 10.20
C SER A 121 -23.98 9.42 8.91
N VAL A 122 -23.35 8.24 8.90
CA VAL A 122 -23.32 7.33 7.76
C VAL A 122 -24.03 6.03 8.13
N SER A 123 -24.89 5.54 7.26
CA SER A 123 -25.61 4.29 7.44
C SER A 123 -25.46 3.38 6.21
N PRO A 124 -25.19 2.07 6.43
CA PRO A 124 -24.91 1.43 7.71
C PRO A 124 -23.58 1.88 8.30
N SER A 125 -23.42 1.89 9.64
CA SER A 125 -22.20 2.31 10.33
C SER A 125 -21.09 1.25 10.32
N ALA A 126 -21.45 -0.02 10.08
CA ALA A 126 -20.52 -1.13 9.87
C ALA A 126 -21.15 -2.17 8.96
N VAL A 127 -20.34 -2.76 8.08
CA VAL A 127 -20.79 -3.78 7.13
C VAL A 127 -19.64 -4.68 6.70
N SER A 128 -19.95 -5.94 6.37
CA SER A 128 -19.02 -6.83 5.65
C SER A 128 -19.43 -6.91 4.18
N VAL A 129 -18.46 -6.73 3.29
CA VAL A 129 -18.67 -6.74 1.83
C VAL A 129 -17.66 -7.71 1.22
N ALA A 130 -18.08 -8.57 0.30
CA ALA A 130 -17.12 -9.40 -0.45
C ALA A 130 -16.22 -8.49 -1.32
N ASN A 131 -15.01 -8.95 -1.63
CA ASN A 131 -14.20 -8.29 -2.65
C ASN A 131 -15.02 -8.20 -3.96
N PHE A 132 -14.87 -7.07 -4.70
CA PHE A 132 -15.74 -6.64 -5.81
C PHE A 132 -17.21 -6.36 -5.45
N GLY A 133 -17.67 -6.76 -4.27
CA GLY A 133 -19.05 -6.53 -3.83
C GLY A 133 -19.38 -5.04 -3.69
N THR A 134 -20.67 -4.72 -3.68
CA THR A 134 -21.16 -3.35 -3.57
C THR A 134 -21.93 -3.12 -2.28
N GLN A 135 -21.88 -1.90 -1.77
CA GLN A 135 -22.67 -1.45 -0.63
C GLN A 135 -23.16 -0.02 -0.85
N GLN A 136 -24.47 0.18 -0.74
CA GLN A 136 -25.01 1.52 -0.73
C GLN A 136 -24.89 2.12 0.68
N PHE A 137 -24.23 3.28 0.78
CA PHE A 137 -24.21 4.12 1.97
C PHE A 137 -25.11 5.33 1.79
N THR A 138 -25.71 5.78 2.89
CA THR A 138 -26.46 7.03 2.96
C THR A 138 -25.84 7.90 4.05
N ALA A 139 -25.79 9.21 3.80
CA ALA A 139 -25.37 10.19 4.79
C ALA A 139 -26.54 11.07 5.22
N ALA A 140 -26.66 11.33 6.51
CA ALA A 140 -27.58 12.31 7.05
C ALA A 140 -26.77 13.45 7.67
N VAL A 141 -27.04 14.70 7.25
CA VAL A 141 -26.41 15.92 7.76
C VAL A 141 -27.47 16.71 8.52
N ASN A 142 -27.38 16.71 9.84
CA ASN A 142 -28.31 17.42 10.72
C ASN A 142 -27.73 18.75 11.13
N GLY A 143 -28.57 19.81 11.20
CA GLY A 143 -28.15 21.13 11.64
C GLY A 143 -27.42 21.97 10.57
N SER A 144 -27.38 21.51 9.31
CA SER A 144 -26.79 22.25 8.20
C SER A 144 -27.86 22.65 7.17
N PRO A 145 -27.71 23.80 6.51
CA PRO A 145 -28.59 24.19 5.39
C PRO A 145 -28.37 23.35 4.12
N SER A 146 -27.25 22.64 4.01
CA SER A 146 -26.96 21.73 2.92
C SER A 146 -26.79 20.31 3.44
N MET A 147 -27.49 19.37 2.81
CA MET A 147 -27.36 17.92 3.08
C MET A 147 -26.33 17.25 2.17
N ALA A 148 -25.67 18.00 1.27
CA ALA A 148 -24.71 17.46 0.34
C ALA A 148 -23.38 17.08 1.04
N VAL A 149 -22.83 15.93 0.66
CA VAL A 149 -21.56 15.41 1.18
C VAL A 149 -20.61 15.08 0.04
N ASN A 150 -19.31 15.10 0.36
CA ASN A 150 -18.26 14.47 -0.43
C ASN A 150 -17.92 13.14 0.21
N TRP A 151 -17.80 12.09 -0.61
CA TRP A 151 -17.46 10.76 -0.13
C TRP A 151 -15.98 10.48 -0.28
N GLU A 152 -15.39 9.86 0.75
CA GLU A 152 -14.00 9.43 0.79
C GLU A 152 -13.89 7.97 1.23
N VAL A 153 -12.84 7.30 0.81
CA VAL A 153 -12.47 5.97 1.28
C VAL A 153 -11.03 6.02 1.81
N ASN A 154 -10.85 5.73 3.10
CA ASN A 154 -9.57 5.89 3.81
C ASN A 154 -8.93 7.28 3.60
N GLY A 155 -9.75 8.34 3.58
CA GLY A 155 -9.30 9.73 3.35
C GLY A 155 -8.96 10.08 1.90
N VAL A 156 -9.26 9.19 0.94
CA VAL A 156 -9.10 9.44 -0.49
C VAL A 156 -10.46 9.79 -1.10
N ALA A 157 -10.58 10.97 -1.70
CA ALA A 157 -11.81 11.39 -2.35
C ALA A 157 -12.22 10.41 -3.47
N GLY A 158 -13.44 9.86 -3.38
CA GLY A 158 -13.92 8.83 -4.29
C GLY A 158 -13.25 7.47 -4.18
N GLY A 159 -12.20 7.32 -3.36
CA GLY A 159 -11.47 6.07 -3.18
C GLY A 159 -10.43 5.79 -4.27
N ASN A 160 -9.88 4.57 -4.27
CA ASN A 160 -8.93 4.08 -5.28
C ASN A 160 -8.98 2.54 -5.37
N GLN A 161 -8.19 1.96 -6.27
CA GLN A 161 -8.14 0.52 -6.53
C GLN A 161 -7.76 -0.33 -5.29
N SER A 162 -6.96 0.21 -4.36
CA SER A 162 -6.49 -0.54 -3.18
C SER A 162 -7.50 -0.60 -2.05
N VAL A 163 -8.41 0.37 -1.96
CA VAL A 163 -9.39 0.49 -0.87
C VAL A 163 -10.84 0.44 -1.36
N GLY A 164 -11.05 0.34 -2.67
CA GLY A 164 -12.34 0.44 -3.32
C GLY A 164 -12.70 1.86 -3.74
N PHE A 165 -13.81 1.98 -4.45
CA PHE A 165 -14.33 3.25 -4.96
C PHE A 165 -15.69 3.56 -4.35
N ILE A 166 -16.00 4.85 -4.19
CA ILE A 166 -17.32 5.29 -3.79
C ILE A 166 -17.82 6.39 -4.74
N SER A 167 -19.06 6.24 -5.23
CA SER A 167 -19.68 7.22 -6.10
C SER A 167 -20.18 8.44 -5.30
N THR A 168 -20.51 9.51 -6.00
CA THR A 168 -21.15 10.69 -5.40
C THR A 168 -22.52 10.40 -4.77
N SER A 169 -23.17 9.30 -5.18
CA SER A 169 -24.43 8.82 -4.60
C SER A 169 -24.25 7.90 -3.38
N GLY A 170 -22.99 7.64 -2.97
CA GLY A 170 -22.67 6.77 -1.83
C GLY A 170 -22.65 5.27 -2.15
N LEU A 171 -22.66 4.87 -3.43
CA LEU A 171 -22.47 3.46 -3.80
C LEU A 171 -20.97 3.14 -3.72
N TYR A 172 -20.60 2.32 -2.75
CA TYR A 172 -19.24 1.79 -2.57
C TYR A 172 -19.11 0.48 -3.36
N VAL A 173 -17.95 0.33 -4.02
CA VAL A 173 -17.50 -0.91 -4.68
C VAL A 173 -16.21 -1.34 -4.00
N ALA A 174 -16.21 -2.53 -3.43
CA ALA A 174 -15.03 -3.07 -2.75
C ALA A 174 -13.88 -3.34 -3.72
N PRO A 175 -12.60 -3.26 -3.27
CA PRO A 175 -11.45 -3.55 -4.11
C PRO A 175 -11.42 -5.02 -4.55
N SER A 176 -10.64 -5.32 -5.58
CA SER A 176 -10.42 -6.68 -6.09
C SER A 176 -9.71 -7.59 -5.09
N GLY A 177 -8.77 -7.02 -4.31
CA GLY A 177 -8.05 -7.71 -3.25
C GLY A 177 -8.47 -7.22 -1.88
N VAL A 178 -8.31 -8.06 -0.86
CA VAL A 178 -8.56 -7.65 0.53
C VAL A 178 -7.41 -6.77 0.99
N PRO A 179 -7.67 -5.53 1.44
CA PRO A 179 -6.63 -4.65 1.95
C PRO A 179 -5.88 -5.29 3.13
N THR A 180 -4.56 -5.32 3.05
CA THR A 180 -3.69 -5.89 4.07
C THR A 180 -2.67 -4.87 4.56
N LYS A 181 -2.17 -5.05 5.77
CA LYS A 181 -1.00 -4.33 6.30
C LYS A 181 -0.03 -5.29 6.96
N SER A 182 1.25 -4.93 7.02
CA SER A 182 2.24 -5.70 7.78
C SER A 182 1.85 -5.78 9.25
N ASP A 183 2.02 -6.95 9.85
CA ASP A 183 1.79 -7.19 11.28
C ASP A 183 3.01 -6.89 12.16
N GLY A 184 4.12 -6.47 11.54
CA GLY A 184 5.39 -6.25 12.22
C GLY A 184 6.12 -7.53 12.66
N LYS A 185 5.55 -8.71 12.35
CA LYS A 185 6.12 -10.03 12.71
C LYS A 185 6.43 -10.88 11.47
N GLY A 186 6.34 -10.28 10.28
CA GLY A 186 6.63 -10.92 9.01
C GLY A 186 5.43 -11.51 8.29
N GLY A 187 4.22 -11.18 8.72
CA GLY A 187 2.97 -11.52 8.04
C GLY A 187 2.16 -10.27 7.68
N SER A 188 1.13 -10.46 6.86
CA SER A 188 0.14 -9.43 6.53
C SER A 188 -1.20 -9.74 7.20
N VAL A 189 -1.86 -8.71 7.72
CA VAL A 189 -3.23 -8.80 8.27
C VAL A 189 -4.19 -8.02 7.41
N THR A 190 -5.39 -8.56 7.25
CA THR A 190 -6.49 -7.84 6.61
C THR A 190 -6.85 -6.60 7.41
N THR A 191 -7.15 -5.51 6.72
CA THR A 191 -7.56 -4.25 7.33
C THR A 191 -8.98 -3.91 6.95
N THR A 192 -9.67 -3.20 7.84
CA THR A 192 -10.95 -2.59 7.51
C THR A 192 -10.72 -1.34 6.65
N VAL A 193 -11.70 -1.03 5.83
CA VAL A 193 -11.78 0.20 5.05
C VAL A 193 -12.76 1.15 5.74
N THR A 194 -12.43 2.44 5.80
CA THR A 194 -13.31 3.47 6.35
C THR A 194 -13.93 4.27 5.21
N VAL A 195 -15.25 4.25 5.11
CA VAL A 195 -16.02 5.13 4.23
C VAL A 195 -16.45 6.34 5.03
N THR A 196 -16.11 7.54 4.55
CA THR A 196 -16.39 8.81 5.23
C THR A 196 -17.22 9.72 4.34
N ALA A 197 -18.27 10.31 4.91
CA ALA A 197 -19.02 11.39 4.33
C ALA A 197 -18.60 12.72 4.97
N VAL A 198 -18.11 13.66 4.18
CA VAL A 198 -17.67 14.99 4.61
C VAL A 198 -18.68 16.02 4.15
N SER A 199 -19.21 16.84 5.05
CA SER A 199 -20.18 17.88 4.72
C SER A 199 -19.60 18.91 3.75
N GLN A 200 -20.33 19.20 2.65
CA GLN A 200 -19.93 20.26 1.73
C GLN A 200 -20.09 21.67 2.32
N ALA A 201 -20.97 21.82 3.32
CA ALA A 201 -21.17 23.10 3.99
C ALA A 201 -20.06 23.42 5.01
N ASN A 202 -19.48 22.40 5.66
CA ASN A 202 -18.38 22.52 6.60
C ASN A 202 -17.52 21.25 6.56
N SER A 203 -16.33 21.34 5.98
CA SER A 203 -15.41 20.21 5.84
C SER A 203 -14.85 19.66 7.17
N ALA A 204 -15.06 20.36 8.30
CA ALA A 204 -14.73 19.82 9.62
C ALA A 204 -15.77 18.80 10.13
N ASP A 205 -16.97 18.78 9.55
CA ASP A 205 -18.05 17.89 9.95
C ASP A 205 -18.05 16.65 9.06
N SER A 206 -17.81 15.50 9.64
CA SER A 206 -17.79 14.22 8.92
C SER A 206 -18.39 13.10 9.76
N GLY A 207 -18.87 12.06 9.06
CA GLY A 207 -19.32 10.81 9.66
C GLY A 207 -18.71 9.63 8.91
N SER A 208 -18.48 8.52 9.60
CA SER A 208 -17.77 7.39 9.00
C SER A 208 -18.50 6.06 9.26
N ALA A 209 -18.26 5.12 8.34
CA ALA A 209 -18.66 3.72 8.45
C ALA A 209 -17.44 2.82 8.27
N THR A 210 -17.45 1.67 8.94
CA THR A 210 -16.40 0.65 8.82
C THR A 210 -16.84 -0.44 7.86
N VAL A 211 -16.03 -0.74 6.86
CA VAL A 211 -16.24 -1.84 5.91
C VAL A 211 -15.19 -2.92 6.14
N THR A 212 -15.64 -4.14 6.41
CA THR A 212 -14.79 -5.33 6.44
C THR A 212 -14.87 -5.99 5.07
N ILE A 213 -13.76 -6.07 4.35
CA ILE A 213 -13.70 -6.79 3.07
C ILE A 213 -13.49 -8.25 3.36
N GLN A 214 -14.38 -9.11 2.85
CA GLN A 214 -14.28 -10.57 2.99
C GLN A 214 -13.96 -11.17 1.62
N PRO A 215 -12.94 -12.06 1.52
CA PRO A 215 -12.71 -12.77 0.28
C PRO A 215 -13.88 -13.73 0.00
N ALA A 216 -14.48 -13.65 -1.18
CA ALA A 216 -15.45 -14.67 -1.61
C ALA A 216 -14.80 -16.04 -1.75
N ASN A 217 -13.49 -16.08 -1.96
CA ASN A 217 -12.70 -17.30 -2.04
C ASN A 217 -12.68 -18.15 -0.74
N GLU A 218 -13.07 -17.58 0.40
CA GLU A 218 -13.17 -18.31 1.68
C GLU A 218 -14.48 -19.10 1.83
N SER A 219 -15.49 -18.80 1.01
CA SER A 219 -16.83 -19.34 1.17
C SER A 219 -16.97 -20.76 0.62
N ALA A 220 -17.88 -21.55 1.22
CA ALA A 220 -18.31 -22.82 0.67
C ALA A 220 -19.03 -22.59 -0.67
N GLN A 221 -18.66 -23.38 -1.68
CA GLN A 221 -19.27 -23.33 -3.01
C GLN A 221 -20.31 -24.42 -3.17
N ALA A 222 -21.42 -24.08 -3.80
CA ALA A 222 -22.43 -25.05 -4.21
C ALA A 222 -22.12 -25.62 -5.59
N GLY A 223 -22.36 -26.91 -5.81
CA GLY A 223 -22.07 -27.58 -7.10
C GLY A 223 -20.59 -27.91 -7.30
N ALA A 224 -20.14 -28.05 -8.52
CA ALA A 224 -18.72 -28.21 -8.84
C ALA A 224 -17.96 -26.93 -8.45
N ILE A 225 -16.86 -27.10 -7.69
CA ILE A 225 -16.12 -25.92 -7.21
C ILE A 225 -15.25 -25.33 -8.32
N GLU A 226 -15.10 -24.00 -8.28
CA GLU A 226 -14.07 -23.25 -8.99
C GLU A 226 -12.83 -23.14 -8.11
N LEU A 227 -11.66 -23.18 -8.72
CA LEU A 227 -10.38 -23.15 -8.03
C LEU A 227 -9.96 -21.72 -7.64
N GLY A 228 -8.78 -21.53 -7.05
CA GLY A 228 -8.45 -20.26 -6.39
C GLY A 228 -9.18 -20.05 -5.07
N ALA A 229 -9.90 -21.05 -4.61
CA ALA A 229 -10.76 -21.04 -3.43
C ALA A 229 -10.08 -21.69 -2.22
N SER A 230 -10.63 -21.39 -1.04
CA SER A 230 -10.26 -22.06 0.22
C SER A 230 -10.38 -23.57 0.14
N GLY A 231 -9.37 -24.25 0.66
CA GLY A 231 -9.38 -25.69 0.85
C GLY A 231 -8.18 -26.19 1.62
N GLY A 232 -8.11 -27.50 1.79
CA GLY A 232 -7.00 -28.14 2.49
C GLY A 232 -7.30 -29.57 2.90
N ASN A 233 -6.40 -30.15 3.67
CA ASN A 233 -6.56 -31.49 4.20
C ASN A 233 -7.62 -31.52 5.31
N ALA A 234 -8.54 -32.45 5.29
CA ALA A 234 -9.61 -32.60 6.28
C ALA A 234 -9.11 -32.87 7.70
N ASN A 235 -7.86 -33.29 7.84
CA ASN A 235 -7.22 -33.61 9.12
C ASN A 235 -6.30 -32.49 9.62
N ASP A 236 -6.25 -31.32 8.95
CA ASP A 236 -5.29 -30.27 9.29
C ASP A 236 -5.79 -29.33 10.42
N SER A 237 -5.99 -29.95 11.58
CA SER A 237 -6.31 -29.24 12.83
C SER A 237 -5.54 -29.83 14.00
N SER A 238 -5.40 -29.06 15.07
CA SER A 238 -4.84 -29.49 16.33
C SER A 238 -5.64 -28.95 17.51
N THR A 239 -5.67 -29.72 18.60
CA THR A 239 -6.34 -29.33 19.84
C THR A 239 -5.31 -29.13 20.95
N ASN A 240 -5.32 -27.95 21.54
CA ASN A 240 -4.58 -27.69 22.77
C ASN A 240 -5.53 -27.86 23.97
N ALA A 241 -5.47 -29.04 24.61
CA ALA A 241 -6.35 -29.38 25.72
C ALA A 241 -6.14 -28.46 26.94
N ALA A 242 -4.91 -28.00 27.20
CA ALA A 242 -4.60 -27.11 28.30
C ALA A 242 -5.16 -25.69 28.10
N ALA A 243 -5.15 -25.19 26.86
CA ALA A 243 -5.68 -23.88 26.51
C ALA A 243 -7.16 -23.91 26.09
N HIS A 244 -7.78 -25.08 25.97
CA HIS A 244 -9.14 -25.29 25.44
C HIS A 244 -9.34 -24.64 24.07
N THR A 245 -8.31 -24.68 23.20
CA THR A 245 -8.34 -24.09 21.88
C THR A 245 -8.15 -25.16 20.81
N ILE A 246 -8.85 -24.98 19.67
CA ILE A 246 -8.62 -25.75 18.45
C ILE A 246 -8.02 -24.78 17.43
N THR A 247 -6.88 -25.15 16.85
CA THR A 247 -6.26 -24.45 15.74
C THR A 247 -6.55 -25.23 14.45
N CYS A 248 -6.99 -24.58 13.41
CA CYS A 248 -7.22 -25.16 12.11
C CYS A 248 -6.54 -24.37 11.00
N CYS A 249 -6.07 -25.11 10.01
CA CYS A 249 -5.33 -24.56 8.89
C CYS A 249 -6.07 -24.80 7.56
N GLY A 250 -5.61 -24.11 6.57
CA GLY A 250 -6.09 -24.22 5.20
C GLY A 250 -5.32 -23.28 4.30
N GLY A 251 -5.51 -23.40 3.02
CA GLY A 251 -4.89 -22.57 2.01
C GLY A 251 -5.74 -22.49 0.76
N THR A 252 -5.11 -22.46 -0.39
CA THR A 252 -5.77 -22.30 -1.67
C THR A 252 -5.71 -23.60 -2.47
N LEU A 253 -6.85 -24.07 -2.99
CA LEU A 253 -6.92 -25.07 -4.06
C LEU A 253 -6.61 -24.34 -5.37
N GLY A 254 -5.37 -24.44 -5.87
CA GLY A 254 -4.82 -23.49 -6.83
C GLY A 254 -5.35 -23.65 -8.25
N SER A 255 -5.15 -24.82 -8.84
CA SER A 255 -5.47 -25.07 -10.24
C SER A 255 -5.75 -26.54 -10.52
N LEU A 256 -6.23 -26.84 -11.72
CA LEU A 256 -6.46 -28.19 -12.18
C LEU A 256 -5.32 -28.62 -13.14
N VAL A 257 -4.77 -29.81 -12.92
CA VAL A 257 -3.80 -30.43 -13.82
C VAL A 257 -4.30 -31.79 -14.26
N THR A 258 -3.82 -32.25 -15.41
CA THR A 258 -4.13 -33.61 -15.94
C THR A 258 -2.87 -34.42 -16.08
N ARG A 259 -2.95 -35.71 -15.75
CA ARG A 259 -1.90 -36.72 -15.94
C ARG A 259 -2.53 -38.02 -16.43
N GLY A 260 -2.18 -38.46 -17.64
CA GLY A 260 -2.76 -39.67 -18.22
C GLY A 260 -4.29 -39.65 -18.33
N GLY A 261 -4.89 -38.48 -18.58
CA GLY A 261 -6.36 -38.33 -18.69
C GLY A 261 -7.09 -38.17 -17.35
N THR A 262 -6.41 -38.32 -16.21
CA THR A 262 -6.99 -38.11 -14.88
C THR A 262 -6.70 -36.68 -14.40
N GLN A 263 -7.72 -36.01 -13.83
CA GLN A 263 -7.61 -34.65 -13.31
C GLN A 263 -7.26 -34.64 -11.83
N PHE A 264 -6.43 -33.67 -11.46
CA PHE A 264 -5.97 -33.47 -10.08
C PHE A 264 -6.00 -31.99 -9.73
N ILE A 265 -6.42 -31.65 -8.51
CA ILE A 265 -6.18 -30.35 -7.91
C ILE A 265 -4.69 -30.24 -7.61
N LEU A 266 -4.06 -29.14 -8.03
CA LEU A 266 -2.69 -28.75 -7.66
C LEU A 266 -2.72 -27.69 -6.57
N SER A 267 -1.96 -27.90 -5.51
CA SER A 267 -1.70 -26.94 -4.43
C SER A 267 -0.35 -27.25 -3.78
N ASN A 268 -0.06 -26.72 -2.58
CA ASN A 268 1.19 -26.98 -1.88
C ASN A 268 1.16 -28.26 -1.03
N THR A 269 2.36 -28.81 -0.77
CA THR A 269 2.56 -29.90 0.21
C THR A 269 2.15 -29.45 1.60
N HIS A 270 2.53 -28.23 2.01
CA HIS A 270 2.15 -27.75 3.34
C HIS A 270 0.64 -27.53 3.51
N ILE A 271 -0.13 -27.43 2.41
CA ILE A 271 -1.60 -27.31 2.43
C ILE A 271 -2.27 -28.69 2.35
N LEU A 272 -2.00 -29.46 1.27
CA LEU A 272 -2.70 -30.73 1.03
C LEU A 272 -2.10 -31.87 1.84
N ALA A 273 -0.77 -31.86 2.06
CA ALA A 273 -0.06 -32.91 2.74
C ALA A 273 0.45 -32.53 4.14
N ARG A 274 -0.05 -31.39 4.72
CA ARG A 274 0.19 -30.99 6.10
C ARG A 274 1.67 -30.94 6.46
N SER A 275 2.51 -30.40 5.55
CA SER A 275 3.98 -30.38 5.67
C SER A 275 4.57 -31.77 5.96
N ASP A 276 4.32 -32.72 5.04
CA ASP A 276 4.84 -34.10 5.02
C ASP A 276 4.19 -35.13 5.95
N ILE A 277 3.19 -34.76 6.76
CA ILE A 277 2.59 -35.71 7.73
C ILE A 277 1.27 -36.33 7.28
N ALA A 278 0.73 -35.93 6.13
CA ALA A 278 -0.49 -36.53 5.58
C ALA A 278 -0.24 -37.91 4.96
N GLN A 279 -1.33 -38.67 4.79
CA GLN A 279 -1.32 -39.96 4.10
C GLN A 279 -1.94 -39.84 2.70
N ILE A 280 -1.42 -40.59 1.74
CA ILE A 280 -2.08 -40.73 0.45
C ILE A 280 -3.49 -41.29 0.64
N GLY A 281 -4.47 -40.64 0.01
CA GLY A 281 -5.88 -40.93 0.19
C GLY A 281 -6.60 -40.00 1.18
N ASP A 282 -5.87 -39.14 1.95
CA ASP A 282 -6.49 -38.14 2.80
C ASP A 282 -7.48 -37.28 2.01
N ALA A 283 -8.64 -37.00 2.61
CA ALA A 283 -9.68 -36.18 2.01
C ALA A 283 -9.24 -34.72 1.92
N ILE A 284 -9.39 -34.13 0.74
CA ILE A 284 -9.21 -32.70 0.48
C ILE A 284 -10.58 -32.06 0.39
N ILE A 285 -10.78 -31.03 1.20
CA ILE A 285 -12.08 -30.41 1.43
C ILE A 285 -12.13 -28.94 0.97
N GLN A 286 -13.34 -28.48 0.64
CA GLN A 286 -13.71 -27.12 0.33
C GLN A 286 -14.98 -26.71 1.13
N PRO A 287 -14.95 -25.57 1.86
CA PRO A 287 -13.79 -24.77 2.18
C PRO A 287 -12.81 -25.52 3.10
N GLY A 288 -11.57 -24.98 3.27
CA GLY A 288 -10.62 -25.49 4.24
C GLY A 288 -11.12 -25.36 5.68
N LEU A 289 -10.58 -26.16 6.61
CA LEU A 289 -11.01 -26.18 8.01
C LEU A 289 -11.00 -24.77 8.65
N ILE A 290 -10.07 -23.94 8.28
CA ILE A 290 -9.93 -22.55 8.78
C ILE A 290 -11.15 -21.69 8.48
N ASP A 291 -11.91 -21.99 7.44
CA ASP A 291 -13.09 -21.25 7.01
C ASP A 291 -14.41 -21.96 7.39
N THR A 292 -14.31 -23.05 8.11
CA THR A 292 -15.47 -23.69 8.75
C THR A 292 -15.71 -23.10 10.14
N SER A 293 -16.95 -22.88 10.51
CA SER A 293 -17.31 -22.25 11.80
C SER A 293 -16.91 -23.07 13.03
N THR A 294 -16.64 -24.37 12.85
CA THR A 294 -16.38 -25.33 13.92
C THR A 294 -14.97 -25.94 13.87
N CYS A 295 -14.12 -25.53 12.90
CA CYS A 295 -12.82 -26.14 12.70
C CYS A 295 -12.89 -27.68 12.46
N THR A 296 -13.99 -28.12 11.89
CA THR A 296 -14.26 -29.54 11.55
C THR A 296 -14.74 -29.67 10.11
N ALA A 297 -14.56 -30.83 9.53
CA ALA A 297 -15.01 -31.10 8.16
C ALA A 297 -16.56 -31.11 7.98
N SER A 298 -17.33 -31.01 9.06
CA SER A 298 -18.79 -31.03 9.00
C SER A 298 -19.43 -29.85 8.24
N GLY A 299 -18.69 -28.75 8.06
CA GLY A 299 -19.11 -27.59 7.26
C GLY A 299 -18.50 -27.54 5.87
N ALA A 300 -17.78 -28.56 5.44
CA ALA A 300 -17.05 -28.63 4.19
C ALA A 300 -17.42 -29.88 3.42
N ARG A 301 -17.12 -29.89 2.11
CA ARG A 301 -17.32 -31.03 1.22
C ARG A 301 -15.97 -31.56 0.77
N THR A 302 -15.82 -32.91 0.75
CA THR A 302 -14.67 -33.56 0.14
C THR A 302 -14.76 -33.42 -1.38
N VAL A 303 -13.73 -32.85 -2.01
CA VAL A 303 -13.69 -32.56 -3.44
C VAL A 303 -12.61 -33.37 -4.18
N ALA A 304 -11.63 -33.87 -3.43
CA ALA A 304 -10.53 -34.66 -3.96
C ALA A 304 -9.91 -35.55 -2.89
N ASN A 305 -9.03 -36.48 -3.29
CA ASN A 305 -8.23 -37.30 -2.40
C ASN A 305 -6.73 -37.10 -2.71
N LEU A 306 -5.91 -36.89 -1.68
CA LEU A 306 -4.45 -36.68 -1.81
C LEU A 306 -3.83 -37.85 -2.56
N SER A 307 -3.11 -37.60 -3.66
CA SER A 307 -2.59 -38.62 -4.55
C SER A 307 -1.06 -38.67 -4.63
N ALA A 308 -0.42 -37.50 -4.55
CA ALA A 308 1.02 -37.39 -4.49
C ALA A 308 1.42 -36.03 -3.94
N PHE A 309 2.57 -35.97 -3.29
CA PHE A 309 3.16 -34.71 -2.84
C PHE A 309 4.68 -34.79 -2.85
N TYR A 310 5.32 -33.63 -2.98
CA TYR A 310 6.76 -33.51 -2.81
C TYR A 310 7.09 -33.51 -1.32
N ASN A 311 8.01 -34.38 -0.87
CA ASN A 311 8.46 -34.37 0.53
C ASN A 311 9.43 -33.20 0.76
N LEU A 312 9.05 -32.25 1.61
CA LEU A 312 9.78 -31.00 1.84
C LEU A 312 11.16 -31.23 2.45
N GLU A 313 11.28 -32.22 3.37
CA GLU A 313 12.54 -32.50 4.07
C GLU A 313 13.48 -33.34 3.22
N THR A 314 13.00 -34.40 2.60
CA THR A 314 13.81 -35.45 1.99
C THR A 314 13.75 -35.51 0.47
N GLY A 315 12.85 -34.73 -0.16
CA GLY A 315 12.65 -34.71 -1.60
C GLY A 315 13.91 -34.32 -2.40
N PRO A 316 14.01 -34.76 -3.67
CA PRO A 316 15.16 -34.50 -4.52
C PRO A 316 15.25 -33.02 -4.95
N LEU A 317 16.39 -32.61 -5.52
CA LEU A 317 16.53 -31.28 -6.14
C LEU A 317 15.96 -31.29 -7.59
N PRO A 318 15.39 -30.14 -8.06
CA PRO A 318 15.15 -28.90 -7.32
C PRO A 318 14.03 -29.10 -6.30
N LYS A 319 14.12 -28.44 -5.14
CA LYS A 319 13.06 -28.48 -4.14
C LYS A 319 11.87 -27.64 -4.57
N ILE A 320 10.68 -28.19 -4.37
CA ILE A 320 9.39 -27.56 -4.62
C ILE A 320 8.46 -27.78 -3.41
N ASP A 321 7.45 -26.97 -3.28
CA ASP A 321 6.36 -27.17 -2.32
C ASP A 321 5.06 -27.38 -3.10
N ALA A 322 4.78 -28.62 -3.46
CA ALA A 322 3.67 -28.96 -4.34
C ALA A 322 3.07 -30.33 -4.01
N ALA A 323 1.75 -30.42 -4.11
CA ALA A 323 0.97 -31.65 -3.95
C ALA A 323 -0.18 -31.69 -4.94
N ILE A 324 -0.58 -32.90 -5.34
CA ILE A 324 -1.74 -33.14 -6.19
C ILE A 324 -2.74 -34.08 -5.51
N ALA A 325 -4.02 -33.77 -5.68
CA ALA A 325 -5.13 -34.59 -5.19
C ALA A 325 -6.09 -34.96 -6.33
N GLN A 326 -6.41 -36.23 -6.46
CA GLN A 326 -7.30 -36.71 -7.50
C GLN A 326 -8.72 -36.21 -7.26
N VAL A 327 -9.29 -35.59 -8.28
CA VAL A 327 -10.64 -34.99 -8.22
C VAL A 327 -11.70 -36.06 -8.06
N ILE A 328 -12.70 -35.81 -7.23
CA ILE A 328 -13.95 -36.57 -7.20
C ILE A 328 -14.81 -36.08 -8.37
N PRO A 329 -15.22 -36.95 -9.32
CA PRO A 329 -15.98 -36.52 -10.49
C PRO A 329 -17.26 -35.76 -10.11
N GLY A 330 -17.44 -34.58 -10.69
CA GLY A 330 -18.59 -33.70 -10.44
C GLY A 330 -18.44 -32.73 -9.28
N ASP A 331 -17.39 -32.83 -8.47
CA ASP A 331 -17.14 -31.94 -7.34
C ASP A 331 -16.20 -30.74 -7.65
N VAL A 332 -15.46 -30.81 -8.75
CA VAL A 332 -14.61 -29.73 -9.26
C VAL A 332 -15.01 -29.40 -10.69
N ASP A 333 -15.01 -28.14 -11.06
CA ASP A 333 -15.26 -27.73 -12.44
C ASP A 333 -14.21 -28.32 -13.37
N PRO A 334 -14.62 -29.24 -14.29
CA PRO A 334 -13.68 -29.96 -15.13
C PRO A 334 -12.97 -29.09 -16.17
N ALA A 335 -13.46 -27.87 -16.40
CA ALA A 335 -12.82 -26.88 -17.25
C ALA A 335 -11.62 -26.17 -16.58
N GLY A 336 -11.47 -26.30 -15.26
CA GLY A 336 -10.37 -25.72 -14.50
C GLY A 336 -10.51 -24.23 -14.26
N ASN A 337 -11.75 -23.70 -14.20
CA ASN A 337 -11.97 -22.30 -13.88
C ASN A 337 -11.42 -21.96 -12.50
N ILE A 338 -10.78 -20.80 -12.43
CA ILE A 338 -10.24 -20.17 -11.19
C ILE A 338 -11.04 -18.90 -10.94
N LEU A 339 -11.53 -18.71 -9.72
CA LEU A 339 -12.27 -17.53 -9.31
C LEU A 339 -11.55 -16.25 -9.72
N TYR A 340 -12.28 -15.31 -10.34
CA TYR A 340 -11.82 -13.98 -10.75
C TYR A 340 -10.72 -13.93 -11.82
N LEU A 341 -10.26 -15.03 -12.39
CA LEU A 341 -9.22 -15.03 -13.43
C LEU A 341 -9.75 -14.87 -14.86
N GLY A 342 -11.03 -14.59 -15.05
CA GLY A 342 -11.64 -14.45 -16.38
C GLY A 342 -11.25 -13.20 -17.16
N ALA A 343 -11.59 -13.21 -18.45
CA ALA A 343 -11.31 -12.13 -19.40
C ALA A 343 -12.27 -10.94 -19.27
N THR A 344 -13.39 -11.11 -18.58
CA THR A 344 -14.48 -10.13 -18.50
C THR A 344 -15.01 -10.02 -17.07
N ALA A 345 -15.88 -9.05 -16.86
CA ALA A 345 -16.67 -8.94 -15.64
C ALA A 345 -18.14 -9.24 -15.92
N ASP A 346 -18.86 -9.62 -14.87
CA ASP A 346 -20.33 -9.70 -14.89
C ASP A 346 -21.00 -8.30 -14.92
N ALA A 347 -22.31 -8.27 -14.91
CA ALA A 347 -23.10 -7.02 -14.94
C ALA A 347 -22.85 -6.09 -13.73
N SER A 348 -22.28 -6.62 -12.64
CA SER A 348 -21.91 -5.88 -11.42
C SER A 348 -20.44 -5.40 -11.45
N GLY A 349 -19.70 -5.72 -12.51
CA GLY A 349 -18.27 -5.39 -12.62
C GLY A 349 -17.34 -6.35 -11.90
N VAL A 350 -17.84 -7.48 -11.41
CA VAL A 350 -17.07 -8.54 -10.75
C VAL A 350 -16.41 -9.41 -11.82
N PRO A 351 -15.08 -9.62 -11.79
CA PRO A 351 -14.42 -10.52 -12.74
C PRO A 351 -15.04 -11.92 -12.68
N VAL A 352 -15.42 -12.45 -13.83
CA VAL A 352 -15.92 -13.83 -13.90
C VAL A 352 -14.79 -14.81 -13.62
N PRO A 353 -15.10 -16.06 -13.22
CA PRO A 353 -14.12 -17.13 -13.19
C PRO A 353 -13.50 -17.36 -14.57
N GLY A 354 -12.23 -17.76 -14.61
CA GLY A 354 -11.54 -17.99 -15.87
C GLY A 354 -10.51 -19.09 -15.80
N GLN A 355 -10.28 -19.69 -16.95
CA GLN A 355 -9.35 -20.81 -17.12
C GLN A 355 -7.92 -20.27 -17.25
N PRO A 356 -6.90 -20.89 -16.62
CA PRO A 356 -5.55 -20.65 -17.05
C PRO A 356 -5.38 -21.13 -18.49
N HIS A 357 -4.39 -20.61 -19.20
CA HIS A 357 -4.06 -21.14 -20.53
C HIS A 357 -3.60 -22.61 -20.41
N GLU A 358 -4.15 -23.50 -21.24
CA GLU A 358 -3.83 -24.94 -21.22
C GLU A 358 -2.35 -25.17 -21.58
N GLY A 359 -1.71 -26.12 -20.93
CA GLY A 359 -0.36 -26.56 -21.30
C GLY A 359 0.60 -26.67 -20.14
N THR A 360 1.88 -26.39 -20.41
CA THR A 360 2.96 -26.51 -19.41
C THR A 360 3.38 -25.19 -18.79
N GLY A 361 2.67 -24.11 -19.12
CA GLY A 361 2.98 -22.76 -18.66
C GLY A 361 4.19 -22.12 -19.35
N VAL A 362 4.63 -21.00 -18.81
CA VAL A 362 5.72 -20.19 -19.36
C VAL A 362 6.77 -19.88 -18.31
N THR A 363 8.02 -19.65 -18.77
CA THR A 363 9.10 -19.21 -17.88
C THR A 363 8.90 -17.77 -17.45
N ALA A 364 9.08 -17.51 -16.17
CA ALA A 364 9.05 -16.15 -15.62
C ALA A 364 10.18 -15.29 -16.20
N THR A 365 9.85 -14.05 -16.54
CA THR A 365 10.82 -13.02 -16.95
C THR A 365 10.68 -11.78 -16.09
N LEU A 366 11.78 -11.05 -15.90
CA LEU A 366 11.77 -9.81 -15.10
C LEU A 366 10.77 -8.79 -15.65
N GLY A 367 10.01 -8.16 -14.77
CA GLY A 367 8.98 -7.21 -15.15
C GLY A 367 7.72 -7.82 -15.76
N MET A 368 7.62 -9.16 -15.87
CA MET A 368 6.41 -9.83 -16.36
C MET A 368 5.23 -9.48 -15.45
N PRO A 369 4.16 -8.86 -15.98
CA PRO A 369 2.94 -8.65 -15.22
C PRO A 369 2.27 -9.98 -14.90
N VAL A 370 1.92 -10.18 -13.63
CA VAL A 370 1.33 -11.41 -13.13
C VAL A 370 0.08 -11.16 -12.30
N ALA A 371 -0.79 -12.15 -12.26
CA ALA A 371 -1.99 -12.17 -11.44
C ALA A 371 -2.10 -13.51 -10.71
N LYS A 372 -2.82 -13.53 -9.59
CA LYS A 372 -3.27 -14.76 -8.94
C LYS A 372 -4.62 -14.53 -8.28
N SER A 373 -5.38 -15.61 -8.09
CA SER A 373 -6.54 -15.63 -7.21
C SER A 373 -6.32 -16.67 -6.13
N GLY A 374 -6.51 -16.27 -4.87
CA GLY A 374 -6.27 -17.12 -3.72
C GLY A 374 -7.21 -16.84 -2.55
N ARG A 375 -7.18 -17.75 -1.59
CA ARG A 375 -8.09 -17.73 -0.44
C ARG A 375 -8.15 -16.38 0.29
N SER A 376 -6.99 -15.85 0.67
CA SER A 376 -6.91 -14.77 1.66
C SER A 376 -7.00 -13.38 1.07
N THR A 377 -6.49 -13.18 -0.15
CA THR A 377 -6.47 -11.84 -0.77
C THR A 377 -7.29 -11.76 -2.06
N GLY A 378 -7.90 -12.86 -2.53
CA GLY A 378 -8.65 -12.88 -3.77
C GLY A 378 -7.76 -12.62 -4.99
N LEU A 379 -8.28 -11.88 -5.99
CA LEU A 379 -7.52 -11.47 -7.16
C LEU A 379 -6.55 -10.34 -6.81
N THR A 380 -5.28 -10.60 -7.03
CA THR A 380 -4.21 -9.59 -6.89
C THR A 380 -3.28 -9.62 -8.09
N CYS A 381 -2.65 -8.49 -8.37
CA CYS A 381 -1.80 -8.28 -9.54
C CYS A 381 -0.49 -7.62 -9.13
N SER A 382 0.60 -8.05 -9.76
CA SER A 382 1.94 -7.51 -9.52
C SER A 382 2.88 -7.80 -10.69
N THR A 383 4.18 -7.79 -10.46
CA THR A 383 5.22 -8.07 -11.46
C THR A 383 6.29 -8.98 -10.89
N VAL A 384 6.92 -9.79 -11.77
CA VAL A 384 8.10 -10.58 -11.42
C VAL A 384 9.27 -9.64 -11.12
N LEU A 385 9.78 -9.69 -9.89
CA LEU A 385 10.86 -8.84 -9.41
C LEU A 385 12.23 -9.47 -9.59
N ALA A 386 12.35 -10.79 -9.32
CA ALA A 386 13.57 -11.52 -9.51
C ALA A 386 13.31 -12.96 -9.98
N VAL A 387 14.28 -13.55 -10.67
CA VAL A 387 14.22 -14.92 -11.18
C VAL A 387 15.47 -15.70 -10.75
N ALA A 388 15.39 -17.03 -10.88
CA ALA A 388 16.45 -17.92 -10.45
C ALA A 388 16.88 -17.65 -8.99
N VAL A 389 15.89 -17.38 -8.11
CA VAL A 389 16.16 -17.03 -6.71
C VAL A 389 16.45 -18.29 -5.90
N ASN A 390 17.56 -18.27 -5.17
CA ASN A 390 17.81 -19.23 -4.09
C ASN A 390 17.31 -18.62 -2.79
N VAL A 391 16.53 -19.36 -2.03
CA VAL A 391 15.94 -18.94 -0.75
C VAL A 391 16.36 -19.91 0.33
N ASN A 392 16.92 -19.40 1.42
CA ASN A 392 17.32 -20.21 2.56
C ASN A 392 16.31 -20.15 3.69
N ALA A 393 16.23 -21.27 4.42
CA ALA A 393 15.54 -21.38 5.70
C ALA A 393 14.08 -20.89 5.65
N VAL A 394 13.35 -21.20 4.56
CA VAL A 394 11.89 -21.03 4.57
C VAL A 394 11.31 -21.86 5.69
N GLN A 395 10.60 -21.23 6.61
CA GLN A 395 10.07 -21.88 7.81
C GLN A 395 8.75 -22.59 7.50
N TYR A 396 8.65 -23.82 7.99
CA TYR A 396 7.45 -24.66 7.95
C TYR A 396 7.10 -25.17 9.34
N GLN A 397 5.86 -25.59 9.50
CA GLN A 397 5.37 -26.31 10.69
C GLN A 397 4.70 -27.62 10.25
N LYS A 398 5.03 -28.73 10.91
CA LYS A 398 4.37 -30.03 10.66
C LYS A 398 2.95 -30.02 11.24
N GLY A 399 1.96 -30.06 10.37
CA GLY A 399 0.55 -29.93 10.76
C GLY A 399 0.24 -28.55 11.34
N CYS A 400 -0.99 -28.38 11.74
CA CYS A 400 -1.54 -27.10 12.16
C CYS A 400 -1.25 -26.79 13.64
N GLY A 401 -0.60 -25.68 13.93
CA GLY A 401 -0.54 -25.03 15.25
C GLY A 401 0.33 -25.67 16.35
N THR A 402 0.65 -26.96 16.29
CA THR A 402 1.34 -27.66 17.39
C THR A 402 2.52 -28.54 16.99
N GLY A 403 2.76 -28.71 15.70
CA GLY A 403 3.85 -29.52 15.20
C GLY A 403 5.22 -28.86 15.33
N THR A 404 6.28 -29.67 15.14
CA THR A 404 7.65 -29.17 15.11
C THR A 404 7.90 -28.28 13.91
N THR A 405 8.65 -27.20 14.11
CA THR A 405 9.09 -26.34 13.01
C THR A 405 10.36 -26.90 12.37
N PHE A 406 10.48 -26.72 11.06
CA PHE A 406 11.66 -27.05 10.29
C PHE A 406 11.88 -26.01 9.18
N THR A 407 13.02 -26.06 8.51
CA THR A 407 13.32 -25.12 7.44
C THR A 407 13.74 -25.86 6.16
N VAL A 408 13.41 -25.27 5.03
CA VAL A 408 13.76 -25.81 3.71
C VAL A 408 14.48 -24.74 2.89
N ASN A 409 15.52 -25.16 2.16
CA ASN A 409 16.24 -24.30 1.23
C ASN A 409 15.78 -24.63 -0.20
N TYR A 410 15.49 -23.56 -0.95
CA TYR A 410 15.01 -23.67 -2.33
C TYR A 410 16.01 -23.06 -3.30
N THR A 411 16.01 -23.58 -4.53
CA THR A 411 16.80 -23.04 -5.65
C THR A 411 15.88 -22.77 -6.84
N ASN A 412 16.26 -21.80 -7.69
CA ASN A 412 15.56 -21.50 -8.94
C ASN A 412 14.12 -20.98 -8.76
N GLN A 413 13.83 -20.25 -7.68
CA GLN A 413 12.48 -19.74 -7.43
C GLN A 413 12.20 -18.43 -8.18
N VAL A 414 10.91 -18.07 -8.28
CA VAL A 414 10.41 -16.82 -8.83
C VAL A 414 9.99 -15.92 -7.68
N ASP A 415 10.47 -14.70 -7.68
CA ASP A 415 10.08 -13.68 -6.71
C ASP A 415 9.18 -12.63 -7.34
N ILE A 416 8.08 -12.32 -6.66
CA ILE A 416 7.05 -11.37 -7.09
C ILE A 416 7.04 -10.19 -6.15
N ALA A 417 7.07 -8.98 -6.70
CA ALA A 417 7.09 -7.74 -5.94
C ALA A 417 5.79 -7.49 -5.16
N GLY A 418 5.92 -6.89 -3.97
CA GLY A 418 4.82 -6.30 -3.23
C GLY A 418 4.23 -7.18 -2.13
N GLY A 419 4.27 -6.68 -0.89
CA GLY A 419 3.72 -7.35 0.29
C GLY A 419 2.20 -7.47 0.33
N SER A 420 1.48 -6.82 -0.60
CA SER A 420 0.03 -6.97 -0.77
C SER A 420 -0.37 -7.96 -1.86
N PHE A 421 0.60 -8.54 -2.59
CA PHE A 421 0.29 -9.52 -3.63
C PHE A 421 -0.22 -10.83 -3.02
N SER A 422 0.33 -11.23 -1.88
CA SER A 422 -0.15 -12.42 -1.16
C SER A 422 -0.17 -12.22 0.35
N ALA A 423 -0.92 -13.06 1.04
CA ALA A 423 -0.96 -13.21 2.49
C ALA A 423 -0.99 -14.68 2.87
N GLU A 424 -0.81 -14.98 4.15
CA GLU A 424 -0.99 -16.34 4.68
C GLU A 424 -2.36 -16.90 4.26
N GLY A 425 -2.38 -18.14 3.74
CA GLY A 425 -3.55 -18.78 3.17
C GLY A 425 -3.73 -18.64 1.65
N ASP A 426 -2.97 -17.75 0.99
CA ASP A 426 -2.88 -17.73 -0.48
C ASP A 426 -1.94 -18.84 -1.03
N SER A 427 -1.19 -19.50 -0.16
CA SER A 427 -0.37 -20.66 -0.50
C SER A 427 -1.18 -21.69 -1.29
N GLY A 428 -0.62 -22.14 -2.41
CA GLY A 428 -1.29 -23.02 -3.38
C GLY A 428 -1.89 -22.28 -4.58
N SER A 429 -2.00 -20.95 -4.54
CA SER A 429 -2.50 -20.16 -5.67
C SER A 429 -1.62 -20.33 -6.91
N LEU A 430 -2.25 -20.46 -8.09
CA LEU A 430 -1.55 -20.38 -9.36
C LEU A 430 -1.27 -18.92 -9.71
N ILE A 431 0.00 -18.59 -9.93
CA ILE A 431 0.43 -17.31 -10.49
C ILE A 431 0.44 -17.43 -12.00
N VAL A 432 -0.29 -16.55 -12.69
CA VAL A 432 -0.40 -16.54 -14.15
C VAL A 432 0.11 -15.23 -14.73
N ARG A 433 0.56 -15.25 -15.99
CA ARG A 433 0.86 -14.05 -16.76
C ARG A 433 -0.44 -13.28 -17.04
N GLN A 434 -0.46 -12.00 -16.72
CA GLN A 434 -1.67 -11.16 -16.80
C GLN A 434 -2.26 -11.08 -18.22
N SER A 435 -1.41 -11.02 -19.26
CA SER A 435 -1.84 -10.80 -20.65
C SER A 435 -2.44 -12.02 -21.34
N SER A 436 -2.25 -13.23 -20.79
CA SER A 436 -2.60 -14.48 -21.48
C SER A 436 -3.07 -15.60 -20.56
N ALA A 437 -3.13 -15.33 -19.23
CA ALA A 437 -3.42 -16.33 -18.20
C ALA A 437 -2.49 -17.57 -18.24
N ASP A 438 -1.30 -17.48 -18.88
CA ASP A 438 -0.33 -18.58 -18.87
C ASP A 438 0.17 -18.86 -17.44
N PRO A 439 0.17 -20.12 -17.00
CA PRO A 439 0.79 -20.51 -15.74
C PRO A 439 2.27 -20.15 -15.67
N VAL A 440 2.71 -19.53 -14.57
CA VAL A 440 4.09 -19.05 -14.34
C VAL A 440 4.71 -19.73 -13.13
N ALA A 441 4.03 -19.69 -11.98
CA ALA A 441 4.54 -20.23 -10.72
C ALA A 441 3.42 -20.70 -9.80
N LEU A 442 3.74 -21.60 -8.86
CA LEU A 442 2.89 -22.01 -7.75
C LEU A 442 3.34 -21.28 -6.49
N LEU A 443 2.50 -20.42 -5.94
CA LEU A 443 2.78 -19.64 -4.74
C LEU A 443 2.93 -20.55 -3.52
N PHE A 444 4.02 -20.39 -2.73
CA PHE A 444 4.22 -21.21 -1.54
C PHE A 444 4.74 -20.45 -0.32
N ALA A 445 5.38 -19.31 -0.50
CA ALA A 445 5.96 -18.53 0.60
C ALA A 445 5.91 -17.03 0.32
N GLY A 446 6.10 -16.23 1.35
CA GLY A 446 6.19 -14.80 1.21
C GLY A 446 6.81 -14.11 2.44
N SER A 447 6.95 -12.82 2.34
CA SER A 447 7.39 -11.90 3.39
C SER A 447 6.44 -10.69 3.42
N ASP A 448 6.78 -9.68 4.20
CA ASP A 448 6.04 -8.42 4.23
C ASP A 448 6.24 -7.54 2.96
N THR A 449 7.17 -7.91 2.08
CA THR A 449 7.48 -7.15 0.87
C THR A 449 7.42 -7.97 -0.42
N ASP A 450 7.53 -9.29 -0.34
CA ASP A 450 7.73 -10.17 -1.49
C ASP A 450 6.94 -11.47 -1.38
N THR A 451 6.65 -12.08 -2.53
CA THR A 451 6.01 -13.40 -2.65
C THR A 451 6.89 -14.32 -3.47
N VAL A 452 7.06 -15.56 -3.02
CA VAL A 452 7.89 -16.57 -3.68
C VAL A 452 7.02 -17.69 -4.24
N GLY A 453 7.29 -18.05 -5.51
CA GLY A 453 6.62 -19.16 -6.20
C GLY A 453 7.58 -20.17 -6.80
N ASN A 454 7.19 -21.46 -6.77
CA ASN A 454 7.89 -22.52 -7.49
C ASN A 454 7.61 -22.39 -9.00
N PRO A 455 8.61 -22.37 -9.89
CA PRO A 455 8.40 -22.39 -11.33
C PRO A 455 7.50 -23.57 -11.73
N VAL A 456 6.47 -23.30 -12.53
CA VAL A 456 5.51 -24.38 -12.91
C VAL A 456 6.19 -25.54 -13.63
N ALA A 457 7.25 -25.29 -14.39
CA ALA A 457 8.00 -26.36 -15.07
C ALA A 457 8.59 -27.37 -14.09
N ASP A 458 9.17 -26.90 -12.96
CA ASP A 458 9.75 -27.78 -11.93
C ASP A 458 8.64 -28.58 -11.23
N VAL A 459 7.48 -27.93 -10.97
CA VAL A 459 6.30 -28.58 -10.37
C VAL A 459 5.75 -29.68 -11.28
N LEU A 460 5.50 -29.39 -12.55
CA LEU A 460 4.93 -30.35 -13.49
C LEU A 460 5.89 -31.54 -13.77
N ASN A 461 7.20 -31.24 -13.88
CA ASN A 461 8.23 -32.24 -14.07
C ASN A 461 8.29 -33.26 -12.93
N PHE A 462 8.13 -32.81 -11.68
CA PHE A 462 8.11 -33.72 -10.53
C PHE A 462 6.96 -34.72 -10.58
N PHE A 463 5.76 -34.25 -10.98
CA PHE A 463 4.59 -35.12 -11.04
C PHE A 463 4.50 -35.94 -12.34
N ALA A 464 5.37 -35.68 -13.33
CA ALA A 464 5.46 -36.52 -14.53
C ALA A 464 6.02 -37.91 -14.15
N SER A 465 5.34 -38.97 -14.54
CA SER A 465 5.76 -40.32 -14.22
C SER A 465 5.31 -41.32 -15.32
N GLY A 466 6.11 -42.37 -15.56
CA GLY A 466 5.76 -43.43 -16.47
C GLY A 466 5.56 -43.00 -17.93
N GLY A 467 6.24 -41.93 -18.37
CA GLY A 467 6.07 -41.35 -19.71
C GLY A 467 4.85 -40.44 -19.87
N ASN A 468 4.05 -40.23 -18.82
CA ASN A 468 2.92 -39.31 -18.83
C ASN A 468 3.38 -37.90 -18.47
N THR A 469 3.12 -36.96 -19.36
CA THR A 469 3.28 -35.51 -19.06
C THR A 469 2.15 -35.01 -18.18
N VAL A 470 2.46 -34.06 -17.34
CA VAL A 470 1.46 -33.29 -16.57
C VAL A 470 1.25 -31.94 -17.24
N LYS A 471 0.00 -31.53 -17.39
CA LYS A 471 -0.39 -30.25 -18.00
C LYS A 471 -1.46 -29.55 -17.17
N PHE A 472 -1.50 -28.24 -17.21
CA PHE A 472 -2.64 -27.48 -16.72
C PHE A 472 -3.85 -27.73 -17.59
N VAL A 473 -5.00 -27.88 -16.97
CA VAL A 473 -6.31 -27.89 -17.64
C VAL A 473 -6.76 -26.43 -17.74
N GLY A 474 -7.24 -26.02 -18.92
CA GLY A 474 -7.63 -24.64 -19.12
C GLY A 474 -8.06 -24.32 -20.55
N ASP A 475 -7.90 -23.04 -20.90
CA ASP A 475 -8.25 -22.49 -22.22
C ASP A 475 -7.27 -23.02 -23.30
N PRO A 476 -7.76 -23.79 -24.28
CA PRO A 476 -6.93 -24.35 -25.35
C PRO A 476 -6.65 -23.32 -26.46
N SER A 477 -7.11 -22.06 -26.36
CA SER A 477 -6.89 -21.05 -27.38
C SER A 477 -5.39 -20.75 -27.53
N VAL A 478 -4.96 -20.39 -28.75
CA VAL A 478 -3.53 -20.17 -29.06
C VAL A 478 -2.92 -19.02 -28.25
N MET A 479 -3.72 -18.04 -27.85
CA MET A 479 -3.25 -16.81 -27.22
C MET A 479 -3.60 -16.70 -25.73
N GLY A 480 -4.44 -17.60 -25.19
CA GLY A 480 -5.02 -17.41 -23.88
C GLY A 480 -5.89 -16.15 -23.82
N HIS A 481 -6.08 -15.60 -22.63
CA HIS A 481 -6.85 -14.35 -22.43
C HIS A 481 -6.19 -13.43 -21.40
N GLN A 482 -6.46 -12.13 -21.53
CA GLN A 482 -6.03 -11.15 -20.52
C GLN A 482 -6.92 -11.28 -19.28
N VAL A 483 -6.30 -11.32 -18.09
CA VAL A 483 -7.02 -11.34 -16.81
C VAL A 483 -7.67 -9.96 -16.59
N PHE A 484 -8.99 -9.94 -16.44
CA PHE A 484 -9.74 -8.73 -16.16
C PHE A 484 -9.49 -8.24 -14.73
N GLY A 485 -9.56 -6.91 -14.50
CA GLY A 485 -9.40 -6.30 -13.17
C GLY A 485 -7.96 -6.04 -12.74
N CYS A 486 -6.98 -6.56 -13.47
CA CYS A 486 -5.58 -6.24 -13.32
C CYS A 486 -5.19 -5.05 -14.23
N SER A 487 -5.76 -3.90 -14.03
CA SER A 487 -5.20 -2.69 -14.63
C SER A 487 -3.92 -2.38 -13.88
N LEU A 488 -2.76 -2.71 -14.47
CA LEU A 488 -1.53 -2.07 -14.02
C LEU A 488 -1.75 -0.58 -14.19
N PRO A 489 -1.65 0.24 -13.15
CA PRO A 489 -1.67 1.67 -13.35
C PRO A 489 -0.53 1.98 -14.30
N ASN A 490 -0.79 2.76 -15.37
CA ASN A 490 0.23 3.47 -16.15
C ASN A 490 0.95 4.53 -15.28
N LYS A 491 0.74 4.49 -14.00
CA LYS A 491 1.41 5.24 -12.96
C LYS A 491 2.20 4.21 -12.14
N PRO A 492 3.51 4.40 -12.00
CA PRO A 492 4.27 3.63 -11.01
C PRO A 492 3.44 3.69 -9.74
N ALA A 493 3.24 2.53 -9.11
CA ALA A 493 2.59 2.49 -7.80
C ALA A 493 3.23 3.58 -6.97
N SER A 494 2.48 4.65 -6.72
CA SER A 494 2.92 5.65 -5.76
C SER A 494 3.08 4.83 -4.50
N ALA A 495 4.32 4.71 -4.09
CA ALA A 495 4.77 3.93 -2.97
C ALA A 495 3.84 4.13 -1.78
N GLY A 496 2.88 3.25 -1.63
CA GLY A 496 2.20 2.97 -0.38
C GLY A 496 3.02 2.00 0.49
N SER A 497 4.19 1.55 0.03
CA SER A 497 5.25 1.24 0.96
C SER A 497 5.82 2.60 1.35
N THR A 498 5.54 3.07 2.54
CA THR A 498 6.54 3.78 3.32
C THR A 498 7.79 2.87 3.33
N GLN A 499 8.55 2.88 2.23
CA GLN A 499 9.97 2.74 2.35
C GLN A 499 10.29 3.84 3.35
N ALA A 500 10.53 3.45 4.61
CA ALA A 500 11.05 4.34 5.61
C ALA A 500 12.09 5.16 4.85
N THR A 501 11.99 6.48 4.88
CA THR A 501 12.99 7.36 4.32
C THR A 501 14.28 7.02 5.05
N THR A 502 14.95 5.98 4.56
CA THR A 502 16.25 5.56 5.05
C THR A 502 17.19 6.67 4.62
N THR A 503 17.43 7.55 5.53
CA THR A 503 18.38 8.66 5.33
C THR A 503 19.74 8.01 5.18
N VAL A 504 20.33 8.11 3.99
CA VAL A 504 21.72 7.71 3.77
C VAL A 504 22.58 8.40 4.83
N ALA A 505 23.44 7.65 5.51
CA ALA A 505 24.27 8.20 6.57
C ALA A 505 25.09 9.39 6.05
N PRO A 506 25.22 10.49 6.81
CA PRO A 506 26.00 11.66 6.39
C PRO A 506 27.43 11.33 5.97
N THR A 507 28.05 10.34 6.62
CA THR A 507 29.39 9.83 6.27
C THR A 507 29.45 9.15 4.91
N ALA A 508 28.40 8.42 4.51
CA ALA A 508 28.31 7.81 3.18
C ALA A 508 28.14 8.89 2.09
N MET A 509 27.32 9.91 2.36
CA MET A 509 27.18 11.06 1.46
C MET A 509 28.48 11.85 1.31
N GLN A 510 29.23 12.06 2.40
CA GLN A 510 30.57 12.70 2.36
C GLN A 510 31.56 11.89 1.55
N LYS A 511 31.58 10.54 1.71
CA LYS A 511 32.42 9.67 0.89
C LYS A 511 32.10 9.79 -0.59
N ALA A 512 30.81 9.80 -0.93
CA ALA A 512 30.38 9.94 -2.33
C ALA A 512 30.74 11.32 -2.90
N ALA A 513 30.62 12.38 -2.11
CA ALA A 513 31.04 13.73 -2.52
C ALA A 513 32.55 13.80 -2.76
N ALA A 514 33.38 13.22 -1.89
CA ALA A 514 34.83 13.18 -2.06
C ALA A 514 35.24 12.40 -3.32
N ALA A 515 34.59 11.26 -3.61
CA ALA A 515 34.80 10.49 -4.82
C ALA A 515 34.40 11.29 -6.07
N LEU A 516 33.27 12.00 -6.02
CA LEU A 516 32.85 12.90 -7.11
C LEU A 516 33.87 14.00 -7.34
N ASP A 517 34.29 14.73 -6.29
CA ASP A 517 35.20 15.87 -6.40
C ASP A 517 36.57 15.45 -7.00
N ALA A 518 37.08 14.26 -6.62
CA ALA A 518 38.35 13.73 -7.12
C ALA A 518 38.30 13.40 -8.62
N HIS A 519 37.17 12.97 -9.15
CA HIS A 519 37.01 12.44 -10.51
C HIS A 519 36.15 13.29 -11.43
N THR A 520 35.60 14.42 -10.98
CA THR A 520 34.65 15.26 -11.75
C THR A 520 35.11 15.56 -13.19
N PRO A 521 36.38 15.94 -13.47
CA PRO A 521 36.80 16.23 -14.85
C PRO A 521 36.75 14.99 -15.76
N GLU A 522 37.10 13.82 -15.23
CA GLU A 522 37.08 12.55 -15.94
C GLU A 522 35.64 12.11 -16.21
N LEU A 523 34.78 12.18 -15.21
CA LEU A 523 33.37 11.78 -15.31
C LEU A 523 32.60 12.66 -16.29
N LEU A 524 32.89 13.96 -16.35
CA LEU A 524 32.28 14.90 -17.31
C LEU A 524 32.89 14.83 -18.71
N ALA A 525 34.00 14.12 -18.89
CA ALA A 525 34.57 13.89 -20.22
C ALA A 525 33.77 12.88 -21.06
N HIS A 526 32.87 12.11 -20.45
CA HIS A 526 31.95 11.22 -21.15
C HIS A 526 30.91 12.04 -21.95
N PRO A 527 30.81 11.88 -23.27
CA PRO A 527 29.98 12.74 -24.12
C PRO A 527 28.46 12.61 -23.82
N GLU A 528 28.04 11.48 -23.28
CA GLU A 528 26.66 11.20 -22.87
C GLU A 528 26.28 11.86 -21.55
N VAL A 529 27.25 12.27 -20.73
CA VAL A 529 27.03 12.81 -19.38
C VAL A 529 26.80 14.32 -19.45
N GLN A 530 25.63 14.75 -19.00
CA GLN A 530 25.23 16.17 -18.97
C GLN A 530 25.65 16.84 -17.64
N ALA A 531 25.56 16.10 -16.54
CA ALA A 531 25.95 16.56 -15.22
C ALA A 531 26.28 15.36 -14.34
N VAL A 532 27.03 15.60 -13.26
CA VAL A 532 27.29 14.62 -12.21
C VAL A 532 26.91 15.20 -10.84
N GLY A 533 26.55 14.35 -9.90
CA GLY A 533 26.10 14.78 -8.57
C GLY A 533 26.16 13.65 -7.55
N VAL A 534 25.61 13.88 -6.38
CA VAL A 534 25.56 12.89 -5.29
C VAL A 534 24.13 12.72 -4.82
N GLY A 535 23.72 11.48 -4.60
CA GLY A 535 22.38 11.13 -4.10
C GLY A 535 22.35 9.74 -3.47
N ALA A 536 21.16 9.23 -3.19
CA ALA A 536 20.98 7.87 -2.69
C ALA A 536 21.04 6.84 -3.83
N SER A 537 21.65 5.67 -3.60
CA SER A 537 21.49 4.51 -4.46
C SER A 537 20.05 3.99 -4.36
N ARG A 538 19.50 3.51 -5.47
CA ARG A 538 18.20 2.80 -5.50
C ARG A 538 18.37 1.29 -5.39
N ASP A 539 19.56 0.79 -5.75
CA ASP A 539 19.91 -0.61 -5.59
C ASP A 539 20.25 -0.96 -4.13
N ASN A 540 20.75 0.02 -3.34
CA ASN A 540 20.92 -0.11 -1.90
C ASN A 540 20.54 1.20 -1.19
N PRO A 541 19.34 1.31 -0.61
CA PRO A 541 18.82 2.55 -0.01
C PRO A 541 19.65 3.10 1.16
N HIS A 542 20.54 2.30 1.76
CA HIS A 542 21.44 2.73 2.84
C HIS A 542 22.77 3.33 2.34
N GLU A 543 23.05 3.23 1.04
CA GLU A 543 24.28 3.71 0.43
C GLU A 543 24.08 4.96 -0.42
N ALA A 544 25.09 5.82 -0.44
CA ALA A 544 25.17 6.91 -1.38
C ALA A 544 25.65 6.42 -2.76
N ALA A 545 25.29 7.17 -3.79
CA ALA A 545 25.76 6.96 -5.15
C ALA A 545 26.27 8.25 -5.78
N VAL A 546 27.24 8.15 -6.68
CA VAL A 546 27.58 9.18 -7.65
C VAL A 546 26.56 9.12 -8.78
N LEU A 547 25.85 10.21 -9.02
CA LEU A 547 24.78 10.32 -10.01
C LEU A 547 25.35 10.81 -11.34
N PHE A 548 24.96 10.14 -12.43
CA PHE A 548 25.22 10.54 -13.79
C PHE A 548 23.92 10.94 -14.46
N PHE A 549 23.76 12.22 -14.75
CA PHE A 549 22.61 12.73 -15.48
C PHE A 549 22.89 12.64 -16.98
N VAL A 550 22.12 11.79 -17.67
CA VAL A 550 22.32 11.47 -19.08
C VAL A 550 21.04 11.74 -19.88
N THR A 551 21.17 12.07 -21.16
CA THR A 551 20.03 12.21 -22.05
C THR A 551 19.43 10.83 -22.36
N ALA A 552 18.11 10.70 -22.20
CA ALA A 552 17.40 9.45 -22.45
C ALA A 552 17.62 8.95 -23.89
N GLY A 553 17.86 7.63 -24.02
CA GLY A 553 18.05 6.95 -25.29
C GLY A 553 19.46 7.08 -25.91
N GLN A 554 20.41 7.72 -25.23
CA GLN A 554 21.80 7.75 -25.68
C GLN A 554 22.57 6.49 -25.22
N PRO A 555 23.58 6.02 -25.99
CA PRO A 555 24.46 4.92 -25.57
C PRO A 555 25.17 5.23 -24.24
N ARG A 556 25.31 4.23 -23.37
CA ARG A 556 25.89 4.37 -22.03
C ARG A 556 27.18 3.54 -21.87
N THR A 557 27.98 3.40 -22.90
CA THR A 557 29.01 2.37 -23.02
C THR A 557 30.20 2.51 -22.07
N ASN A 558 30.39 3.66 -21.40
CA ASN A 558 31.60 3.93 -20.63
C ASN A 558 31.34 4.48 -19.21
N ILE A 559 30.09 4.48 -18.73
CA ILE A 559 29.80 4.95 -17.37
C ILE A 559 30.27 3.87 -16.38
N PRO A 560 31.20 4.18 -15.46
CA PRO A 560 31.72 3.21 -14.51
C PRO A 560 30.62 2.75 -13.54
N MET A 561 30.63 1.49 -13.10
CA MET A 561 29.68 0.95 -12.14
C MET A 561 29.93 1.44 -10.71
N GLN A 562 31.16 1.91 -10.45
CA GLN A 562 31.57 2.48 -9.16
C GLN A 562 32.71 3.49 -9.36
N VAL A 563 32.80 4.47 -8.45
CA VAL A 563 33.90 5.43 -8.35
C VAL A 563 34.42 5.36 -6.92
N ASP A 564 35.72 5.02 -6.74
CA ASP A 564 36.35 4.82 -5.43
C ASP A 564 35.54 3.94 -4.45
N GLY A 565 34.94 2.85 -5.00
CA GLY A 565 34.11 1.94 -4.23
C GLY A 565 32.75 2.52 -3.81
N VAL A 566 32.34 3.66 -4.38
CA VAL A 566 30.99 4.23 -4.25
C VAL A 566 30.18 3.82 -5.48
N ARG A 567 28.95 3.38 -5.28
CA ARG A 567 28.03 3.04 -6.37
C ARG A 567 27.83 4.21 -7.32
N THR A 568 27.57 3.91 -8.57
CA THR A 568 27.13 4.92 -9.53
C THR A 568 25.67 4.68 -9.91
N ARG A 569 24.93 5.76 -10.12
CA ARG A 569 23.54 5.71 -10.54
C ARG A 569 23.30 6.58 -11.76
N ILE A 570 22.61 6.04 -12.75
CA ILE A 570 22.26 6.71 -13.99
C ILE A 570 20.87 7.31 -13.84
N VAL A 571 20.75 8.61 -14.09
CA VAL A 571 19.50 9.38 -14.05
C VAL A 571 19.21 9.88 -15.44
N GLU A 572 18.18 9.30 -16.11
CA GLU A 572 17.80 9.68 -17.47
C GLU A 572 16.78 10.80 -17.49
N GLY A 573 16.99 11.77 -18.38
CA GLY A 573 16.07 12.88 -18.61
C GLY A 573 16.11 13.35 -20.06
N THR A 574 15.15 14.20 -20.44
CA THR A 574 15.05 14.72 -21.82
C THR A 574 16.02 15.86 -22.10
N LEU A 575 16.30 16.68 -21.10
CA LEU A 575 17.28 17.78 -21.15
C LEU A 575 17.59 18.25 -19.72
N PHE A 576 18.88 18.44 -19.42
CA PHE A 576 19.30 19.01 -18.13
C PHE A 576 19.78 20.44 -18.36
N ALA A 577 19.29 21.40 -17.58
CA ALA A 577 19.56 22.82 -17.75
C ALA A 577 20.97 23.25 -17.32
N LYS A 578 21.71 22.39 -16.62
CA LYS A 578 23.03 22.69 -16.04
C LYS A 578 24.00 21.57 -16.39
N HIS A 579 25.17 21.95 -16.87
CA HIS A 579 26.30 21.03 -17.09
C HIS A 579 27.33 21.23 -15.99
N GLY A 580 27.85 20.14 -15.43
CA GLY A 580 28.91 20.16 -14.43
C GLY A 580 28.59 19.36 -13.18
N ALA A 581 29.33 19.58 -12.10
CA ALA A 581 29.11 18.95 -10.81
C ALA A 581 27.94 19.64 -10.09
N LEU A 582 27.02 18.84 -9.57
CA LEU A 582 25.85 19.28 -8.81
C LEU A 582 26.05 18.95 -7.32
N SER A 583 25.64 19.86 -6.45
CA SER A 583 25.51 19.58 -5.01
C SER A 583 24.43 18.52 -4.76
N ALA A 584 24.42 17.91 -3.59
CA ALA A 584 23.41 16.93 -3.22
C ALA A 584 21.99 17.51 -3.27
N GLN A 585 21.83 18.79 -2.91
CA GLN A 585 20.53 19.47 -2.96
C GLN A 585 20.08 19.74 -4.41
N GLU A 586 20.94 20.17 -5.29
CA GLU A 586 20.66 20.35 -6.72
C GLU A 586 20.33 19.01 -7.38
N SER A 587 21.07 17.95 -7.04
CA SER A 587 20.81 16.58 -7.52
C SER A 587 19.41 16.11 -7.10
N ALA A 588 19.04 16.29 -5.82
CA ALA A 588 17.72 15.91 -5.32
C ALA A 588 16.58 16.71 -5.99
N GLN A 589 16.76 18.01 -6.22
CA GLN A 589 15.78 18.84 -6.94
C GLN A 589 15.60 18.39 -8.39
N LEU A 590 16.70 18.03 -9.04
CA LEU A 590 16.67 17.56 -10.43
C LEU A 590 15.99 16.19 -10.53
N GLU A 591 16.27 15.27 -9.59
CA GLU A 591 15.58 13.97 -9.50
C GLU A 591 14.07 14.10 -9.30
N GLN A 592 13.62 15.05 -8.47
CA GLN A 592 12.19 15.29 -8.25
C GLN A 592 11.45 15.78 -9.50
N SER A 593 12.16 16.40 -10.44
CA SER A 593 11.60 16.87 -11.72
C SER A 593 11.41 15.74 -12.73
N ILE A 594 11.96 14.55 -12.49
CA ILE A 594 11.92 13.40 -13.39
C ILE A 594 10.79 12.47 -12.95
N ALA A 595 10.07 11.88 -13.92
CA ALA A 595 9.00 10.94 -13.63
C ALA A 595 9.51 9.78 -12.76
N ALA A 596 8.71 9.34 -11.78
CA ALA A 596 9.05 8.24 -10.89
C ALA A 596 9.42 6.99 -11.71
N ALA A 597 10.62 6.48 -11.51
CA ALA A 597 11.10 5.30 -12.22
C ALA A 597 10.39 4.02 -11.72
N PRO A 598 10.14 3.04 -12.60
CA PRO A 598 9.52 1.78 -12.22
C PRO A 598 10.38 1.01 -11.20
N GLU A 599 9.75 0.14 -10.42
CA GLU A 599 10.46 -0.73 -9.46
C GLU A 599 11.23 -1.88 -10.15
N VAL A 600 10.84 -2.22 -11.36
CA VAL A 600 11.48 -3.26 -12.18
C VAL A 600 11.64 -2.76 -13.60
N TYR A 601 12.82 -2.95 -14.16
CA TYR A 601 13.10 -2.70 -15.58
C TYR A 601 13.22 -4.03 -16.33
N PRO A 602 12.78 -4.11 -17.59
CA PRO A 602 13.13 -5.24 -18.45
C PRO A 602 14.64 -5.25 -18.70
N ILE A 603 15.23 -6.44 -18.77
CA ILE A 603 16.62 -6.63 -19.20
C ILE A 603 16.66 -7.52 -20.45
N SER A 604 17.70 -7.37 -21.25
CA SER A 604 17.91 -8.17 -22.45
C SER A 604 18.29 -9.61 -22.11
N GLU A 605 18.14 -10.54 -23.08
CA GLU A 605 18.62 -11.91 -22.94
C GLU A 605 20.15 -11.95 -22.74
N ALA A 606 20.89 -11.02 -23.34
CA ALA A 606 22.34 -10.90 -23.17
C ALA A 606 22.69 -10.54 -21.73
N GLU A 607 21.99 -9.59 -21.10
CA GLU A 607 22.15 -9.24 -19.69
C GLU A 607 21.79 -10.41 -18.76
N MET A 608 20.72 -11.12 -19.06
CA MET A 608 20.35 -12.34 -18.33
C MET A 608 21.43 -13.43 -18.47
N ALA A 609 21.99 -13.64 -19.66
CA ALA A 609 23.06 -14.60 -19.91
C ALA A 609 24.35 -14.22 -19.17
N ARG A 610 24.67 -12.91 -19.08
CA ARG A 610 25.79 -12.38 -18.31
C ARG A 610 25.64 -12.59 -16.80
N ALA A 611 24.42 -12.43 -16.28
CA ALA A 611 24.15 -12.51 -14.85
C ALA A 611 24.16 -13.94 -14.29
N LYS A 612 23.69 -14.93 -15.06
CA LYS A 612 23.58 -16.33 -14.62
C LYS A 612 24.88 -16.93 -14.06
N PRO A 613 26.04 -16.86 -14.76
CA PRO A 613 27.30 -17.40 -14.23
C PRO A 613 27.78 -16.65 -12.99
N VAL A 614 27.67 -15.32 -12.94
CA VAL A 614 28.06 -14.54 -11.77
C VAL A 614 27.25 -14.94 -10.55
N ARG A 615 25.91 -15.04 -10.69
CA ARG A 615 25.05 -15.55 -9.63
C ARG A 615 25.48 -16.95 -9.17
N ALA A 616 25.75 -17.86 -10.09
CA ALA A 616 26.14 -19.23 -9.75
C ALA A 616 27.41 -19.30 -8.90
N VAL A 617 28.41 -18.47 -9.23
CA VAL A 617 29.67 -18.39 -8.50
C VAL A 617 29.47 -17.84 -7.08
N HIS A 618 28.75 -16.73 -6.93
CA HIS A 618 28.64 -16.02 -5.66
C HIS A 618 27.51 -16.47 -4.75
N THR A 619 26.58 -17.31 -5.24
CA THR A 619 25.41 -17.73 -4.45
C THR A 619 25.82 -18.38 -3.12
N GLN A 620 26.74 -19.34 -3.13
CA GLN A 620 27.12 -20.07 -1.92
C GLN A 620 27.78 -19.15 -0.88
N GLU A 621 28.66 -18.28 -1.31
CA GLU A 621 29.34 -17.30 -0.45
C GLU A 621 28.32 -16.35 0.20
N LEU A 622 27.47 -15.73 -0.61
CA LEU A 622 26.44 -14.80 -0.14
C LEU A 622 25.44 -15.46 0.81
N MET A 623 24.96 -16.66 0.44
CA MET A 623 23.99 -17.41 1.25
C MET A 623 24.57 -17.93 2.57
N SER A 624 25.90 -18.02 2.72
CA SER A 624 26.56 -18.38 3.98
C SER A 624 26.65 -17.22 4.96
N GLN A 625 26.43 -15.99 4.52
CA GLN A 625 26.50 -14.81 5.38
C GLN A 625 25.28 -14.74 6.32
N PRO A 626 25.47 -14.35 7.60
CA PRO A 626 24.36 -14.14 8.51
C PRO A 626 23.43 -13.06 7.95
N GLY A 627 22.14 -13.22 8.15
CA GLY A 627 21.13 -12.25 7.68
C GLY A 627 20.76 -12.35 6.19
N VAL A 628 21.56 -12.98 5.35
CA VAL A 628 21.19 -13.22 3.94
C VAL A 628 20.23 -14.41 3.85
N GLN A 629 19.07 -14.19 3.27
CA GLN A 629 18.03 -15.22 3.12
C GLN A 629 17.73 -15.61 1.67
N GLY A 630 18.25 -14.87 0.69
CA GLY A 630 18.06 -15.20 -0.71
C GLY A 630 19.03 -14.47 -1.64
N VAL A 631 19.31 -15.09 -2.80
CA VAL A 631 20.13 -14.53 -3.88
C VAL A 631 19.45 -14.87 -5.21
N GLY A 632 19.23 -13.87 -6.06
CA GLY A 632 18.58 -14.03 -7.36
C GLY A 632 19.14 -13.10 -8.44
N ILE A 633 18.50 -13.06 -9.59
CA ILE A 633 18.80 -12.11 -10.67
C ILE A 633 17.62 -11.15 -10.81
N THR A 634 17.91 -9.86 -10.89
CA THR A 634 16.96 -8.79 -11.10
C THR A 634 17.52 -7.73 -12.05
N ALA A 635 16.76 -6.68 -12.30
CA ALA A 635 17.28 -5.47 -12.95
C ALA A 635 17.83 -4.49 -11.93
N SER A 636 18.93 -3.80 -12.26
CA SER A 636 19.42 -2.67 -11.48
C SER A 636 18.45 -1.48 -11.57
N LEU A 637 18.23 -0.82 -10.44
CA LEU A 637 17.52 0.46 -10.38
C LEU A 637 18.48 1.65 -10.52
N ASP A 638 19.76 1.42 -10.24
CA ASP A 638 20.80 2.42 -10.43
C ASP A 638 21.26 2.51 -11.89
N ALA A 639 21.08 1.44 -12.66
CA ALA A 639 21.39 1.40 -14.10
C ALA A 639 20.28 0.67 -14.89
N PRO A 640 19.22 1.37 -15.26
CA PRO A 640 18.10 0.78 -16.01
C PRO A 640 18.53 0.02 -17.24
N GLY A 641 18.07 -1.22 -17.41
CA GLY A 641 18.41 -2.12 -18.52
C GLY A 641 19.62 -3.03 -18.24
N GLU A 642 20.40 -2.82 -17.19
CA GLU A 642 21.44 -3.74 -16.73
C GLU A 642 20.88 -4.77 -15.73
N ALA A 643 21.43 -5.98 -15.76
CA ALA A 643 21.15 -6.98 -14.74
C ALA A 643 21.89 -6.67 -13.43
N ALA A 644 21.31 -7.10 -12.31
CA ALA A 644 21.93 -7.05 -10.98
C ALA A 644 21.73 -8.36 -10.23
N LEU A 645 22.62 -8.66 -9.29
CA LEU A 645 22.39 -9.68 -8.27
C LEU A 645 21.44 -9.12 -7.22
N MET A 646 20.26 -9.71 -7.07
CA MET A 646 19.34 -9.44 -5.96
C MET A 646 19.81 -10.19 -4.73
N ILE A 647 20.00 -9.49 -3.61
CA ILE A 647 20.38 -10.07 -2.32
C ILE A 647 19.32 -9.70 -1.31
N PHE A 648 18.56 -10.71 -0.87
CA PHE A 648 17.52 -10.55 0.14
C PHE A 648 18.15 -10.68 1.52
N VAL A 649 17.99 -9.65 2.34
CA VAL A 649 18.47 -9.63 3.73
C VAL A 649 17.31 -9.52 4.70
N VAL A 650 17.43 -10.20 5.83
CA VAL A 650 16.44 -10.12 6.91
C VAL A 650 16.56 -8.75 7.58
N ARG A 651 15.49 -7.99 7.59
CA ARG A 651 15.46 -6.64 8.17
C ARG A 651 15.95 -6.64 9.62
N GLY A 652 16.94 -5.77 9.90
CA GLY A 652 17.56 -5.63 11.22
C GLY A 652 18.51 -6.75 11.62
N ALA A 653 18.73 -7.76 10.78
CA ALA A 653 19.78 -8.76 11.01
C ALA A 653 21.15 -8.22 10.58
N ALA A 654 22.18 -8.53 11.36
CA ALA A 654 23.54 -8.19 10.97
C ALA A 654 23.98 -9.03 9.76
N HIS A 655 24.57 -8.38 8.78
CA HIS A 655 25.23 -9.03 7.63
C HIS A 655 26.53 -8.29 7.28
N ASN A 656 27.42 -8.96 6.57
CA ASN A 656 28.62 -8.31 6.04
C ASN A 656 28.21 -7.23 5.01
N PRO A 657 29.04 -6.19 4.82
CA PRO A 657 28.84 -5.23 3.74
C PRO A 657 28.72 -5.94 2.39
N ILE A 658 27.69 -5.62 1.63
CA ILE A 658 27.47 -6.16 0.29
C ILE A 658 28.23 -5.28 -0.70
N PRO A 659 29.22 -5.82 -1.46
CA PRO A 659 29.94 -5.03 -2.44
C PRO A 659 28.99 -4.42 -3.48
N PRO A 660 29.23 -3.20 -3.96
CA PRO A 660 28.41 -2.56 -4.99
C PRO A 660 28.43 -3.29 -6.34
N VAL A 661 29.50 -4.01 -6.62
CA VAL A 661 29.73 -4.78 -7.85
C VAL A 661 30.42 -6.09 -7.52
N MET A 662 29.97 -7.19 -8.12
CA MET A 662 30.58 -8.53 -8.04
C MET A 662 30.78 -9.07 -9.46
N ASP A 663 32.02 -9.37 -9.84
CA ASP A 663 32.41 -9.85 -11.17
C ASP A 663 31.77 -9.09 -12.33
N GLY A 664 31.78 -7.75 -12.24
CA GLY A 664 31.21 -6.88 -13.26
C GLY A 664 29.68 -6.86 -13.30
N LEU A 665 28.99 -7.34 -12.27
CA LEU A 665 27.55 -7.27 -12.10
C LEU A 665 27.20 -6.42 -10.88
N ARG A 666 26.28 -5.47 -11.02
CA ARG A 666 25.78 -4.65 -9.90
C ARG A 666 25.09 -5.54 -8.87
N THR A 667 25.08 -5.13 -7.60
CA THR A 667 24.32 -5.79 -6.54
C THR A 667 23.13 -4.91 -6.13
N ARG A 668 21.98 -5.53 -5.92
CA ARG A 668 20.77 -4.87 -5.39
C ARG A 668 20.37 -5.54 -4.08
N VAL A 669 20.21 -4.74 -3.02
CA VAL A 669 19.87 -5.22 -1.68
C VAL A 669 18.38 -4.97 -1.43
N ARG A 670 17.68 -6.00 -0.95
CA ARG A 670 16.28 -5.90 -0.54
C ARG A 670 16.10 -6.42 0.88
N GLU A 671 15.65 -5.53 1.75
CA GLU A 671 15.32 -5.87 3.13
C GLU A 671 13.86 -6.30 3.26
N SER A 672 13.65 -7.47 3.83
CA SER A 672 12.31 -7.99 4.12
C SER A 672 12.29 -8.71 5.48
N SER A 673 11.10 -9.03 5.96
CA SER A 673 10.95 -10.05 7.00
C SER A 673 11.42 -11.41 6.46
N ARG A 674 11.60 -12.39 7.37
CA ARG A 674 12.00 -13.74 6.98
C ARG A 674 10.92 -14.39 6.10
N PHE A 675 11.33 -15.04 5.00
CA PHE A 675 10.41 -15.82 4.17
C PHE A 675 9.81 -16.98 4.96
N ARG A 676 8.50 -17.13 4.83
CA ARG A 676 7.71 -18.18 5.50
C ARG A 676 6.72 -18.79 4.52
N ALA A 677 6.52 -20.08 4.63
CA ALA A 677 5.37 -20.77 4.06
C ALA A 677 4.28 -20.82 5.13
N GLY A 678 3.14 -20.22 4.85
CA GLY A 678 2.03 -20.11 5.81
C GLY A 678 0.77 -20.75 5.27
N SER A 679 0.32 -21.84 5.87
CA SER A 679 -1.09 -22.20 5.87
C SER A 679 -1.81 -21.17 6.74
N GLY A 680 -2.74 -20.39 6.18
CA GLY A 680 -3.46 -19.37 6.93
C GLY A 680 -3.76 -19.82 8.34
N ASP A 681 -3.19 -19.15 9.33
CA ASP A 681 -3.34 -19.52 10.74
C ASP A 681 -4.57 -18.80 11.31
N ALA A 682 -5.46 -19.56 11.95
CA ALA A 682 -6.61 -19.03 12.68
C ALA A 682 -6.25 -18.09 13.85
N GLY A 683 -4.95 -17.87 14.13
CA GLY A 683 -4.47 -16.96 15.16
C GLY A 683 -4.91 -15.50 15.00
N ARG A 684 -5.64 -15.14 13.93
CA ARG A 684 -6.09 -13.78 13.64
C ARG A 684 -7.58 -13.59 13.39
N ARG A 685 -8.33 -14.65 13.13
CA ARG A 685 -9.78 -14.64 13.30
C ARG A 685 -10.11 -15.78 14.26
N GLY A 686 -9.97 -15.51 15.56
CA GLY A 686 -10.36 -16.36 16.64
C GLY A 686 -9.93 -17.82 16.45
N ALA A 687 -8.89 -18.28 17.11
CA ALA A 687 -8.92 -19.65 17.57
C ALA A 687 -10.39 -19.91 17.94
N CYS A 688 -11.04 -20.91 17.32
CA CYS A 688 -12.39 -21.25 17.69
C CYS A 688 -12.34 -21.60 19.17
N THR A 689 -12.58 -20.63 20.06
CA THR A 689 -12.81 -20.89 21.46
C THR A 689 -14.17 -21.55 21.50
N VAL A 690 -14.17 -22.88 21.49
CA VAL A 690 -15.36 -23.63 21.88
C VAL A 690 -15.60 -23.27 23.32
N ALA A 691 -16.54 -22.35 23.58
CA ALA A 691 -17.02 -22.11 24.91
C ALA A 691 -17.39 -23.47 25.49
N PRO A 692 -16.94 -23.85 26.70
CA PRO A 692 -17.31 -25.12 27.29
C PRO A 692 -18.83 -25.20 27.27
N SER A 693 -19.38 -26.25 26.66
CA SER A 693 -20.80 -26.57 26.71
C SER A 693 -21.22 -26.44 28.16
N LYS A 694 -22.12 -25.50 28.48
CA LYS A 694 -22.72 -25.45 29.79
C LYS A 694 -23.31 -26.82 30.07
N THR A 695 -22.67 -27.60 30.90
CA THR A 695 -23.24 -28.81 31.45
C THR A 695 -24.57 -28.39 32.05
N LEU A 696 -25.65 -28.89 31.47
CA LEU A 696 -26.97 -28.78 32.08
C LEU A 696 -26.88 -29.29 33.52
N PRO A 697 -27.41 -28.57 34.49
CA PRO A 697 -27.39 -29.04 35.86
C PRO A 697 -28.11 -30.40 35.95
N HIS A 698 -27.42 -31.41 36.47
CA HIS A 698 -28.01 -32.70 36.79
C HIS A 698 -29.23 -32.47 37.66
N LYS A 699 -30.39 -32.85 37.18
CA LYS A 699 -31.59 -32.94 37.98
C LYS A 699 -31.36 -34.04 39.03
N PRO A 700 -31.50 -33.78 40.36
CA PRO A 700 -31.35 -34.82 41.35
C PRO A 700 -32.42 -35.89 41.14
N PRO A 701 -32.13 -37.18 41.46
CA PRO A 701 -33.13 -38.24 41.35
C PRO A 701 -34.27 -37.98 42.32
N LEU A 702 -35.50 -38.13 41.85
CA LEU A 702 -36.70 -38.14 42.66
C LEU A 702 -36.60 -39.34 43.63
N SER A 703 -36.55 -39.06 44.93
CA SER A 703 -36.73 -40.07 45.95
C SER A 703 -38.20 -40.48 45.98
N ASN A 704 -38.45 -41.80 45.91
CA ASN A 704 -39.73 -42.41 46.29
C ASN A 704 -40.08 -42.16 47.75
#